data_f66061b0451c54dc80559045724cd7fc
#
_entry.id   f66061b0451c54dc80559045724cd7fc
#
_cell.length_a   1.000
_cell.length_b   1.000
_cell.length_c   1.000
_cell.angle_alpha   90.00
_cell.angle_beta   90.00
_cell.angle_gamma   90.00
#
_symmetry.space_group_name_H-M   'P 1'
#
loop_
_entity.id
_entity.type
_entity.pdbx_description
1 polymer ?
#
loop_
_entity_poly.entity_id
_entity_poly.type
_entity_poly.pdbx_seq_one_letter_code
_entity_poly.pdbx_strand_id
1 'polypeptide(L)'
;MIEKYYSGVIEQIYNRIGKETRNIVMANYSNDFSIENLEVIRRYQSNEDNVFFAYSEFSYNTLVGAYEPFLDIICNMHRRFIGGSFDDFQKECGVYYLHRQVLNSYYETGECFREETVLLNEVAYEQRRMTMAIADMLKKLSEVKPLMIVINRFQMASKSSIETIKYLIDNPCANIGIVLGVNAIVKGTDSTVEVWDRIVESLEDRSAIYYIGSAGPLKNNVKTTNDDELYITMNFEQSIQEASNIMEFLDFEQARRGCRIIEHKLKFEDAWIDEKSLRRFYMVYARTSVLLGEMSKAIELTNEYKALIPENDSEHYLSLYYFMKGTCYMYQGKLEKAGNSAKSAYDYAVLAEDDTLIFKAELLSVMIKMSGWYNIFFCVQDIPVSDEIIEKLIKHGYRNHLAHIYIYAYDNSRDVVKQSFYDESLLKHFTKGLELAKEIGNEQLVYDAYQKTIMLASTSGLNEIAFLYVIRTYEFMKGHGNIYVARVLTSIGYNLSAMGKNELVDNYYNAAINMLYYLKMPEDIAEVYYNKSLNYIMQGNYKEAVHALLVAMKTIIKLHLNSLRVCNTSKVYALLALASIFSGDRFSCERYLLSCKQFLNYVIYRVIDTTRTEAVHDYSRCDDEMFLYSFASAMLLWHDGERKKPFYVLRMRRDISLMRRETNFLHIRYTGKAG
;
A
#
# COMPACT_ATOMS: atom_id res chain seq x y z
N MET A 1 -37.33 26.32 13.28
CA MET A 1 -37.74 24.91 13.51
C MET A 1 -36.53 23.97 13.37
N ILE A 2 -35.79 24.03 12.24
CA ILE A 2 -34.58 23.19 11.97
C ILE A 2 -33.55 23.39 13.06
N GLU A 3 -33.18 24.60 13.43
CA GLU A 3 -32.22 24.93 14.49
C GLU A 3 -32.57 24.29 15.84
N LYS A 4 -33.85 24.27 16.22
CA LYS A 4 -34.33 23.66 17.46
C LYS A 4 -34.14 22.15 17.45
N TYR A 5 -34.42 21.48 16.32
CA TYR A 5 -34.20 20.04 16.20
C TYR A 5 -32.73 19.70 16.22
N TYR A 6 -31.89 20.49 15.52
CA TYR A 6 -30.46 20.27 15.50
C TYR A 6 -29.83 20.45 16.89
N SER A 7 -30.22 21.53 17.59
CA SER A 7 -29.82 21.76 18.98
C SER A 7 -30.23 20.59 19.90
N GLY A 8 -31.43 20.06 19.71
CA GLY A 8 -31.90 18.88 20.46
C GLY A 8 -31.05 17.63 20.24
N VAL A 9 -30.56 17.38 19.01
CA VAL A 9 -29.64 16.26 18.72
C VAL A 9 -28.32 16.46 19.46
N ILE A 10 -27.76 17.68 19.42
CA ILE A 10 -26.51 18.01 20.13
C ILE A 10 -26.66 17.76 21.63
N GLU A 11 -27.73 18.27 22.25
CA GLU A 11 -28.01 18.08 23.68
C GLU A 11 -28.21 16.62 24.05
N GLN A 12 -28.90 15.84 23.21
CA GLN A 12 -29.11 14.43 23.42
C GLN A 12 -27.76 13.67 23.45
N ILE A 13 -26.87 13.93 22.49
CA ILE A 13 -25.58 13.26 22.44
C ILE A 13 -24.70 13.71 23.59
N TYR A 14 -24.66 15.01 23.90
CA TYR A 14 -23.90 15.52 25.06
C TYR A 14 -24.25 14.80 26.36
N ASN A 15 -25.55 14.57 26.62
CA ASN A 15 -26.04 13.91 27.83
C ASN A 15 -25.75 12.40 27.89
N ARG A 16 -25.38 11.78 26.76
CA ARG A 16 -25.01 10.34 26.64
C ARG A 16 -23.53 10.08 26.86
N ILE A 17 -22.67 11.09 26.70
CA ILE A 17 -21.22 10.97 26.87
C ILE A 17 -20.90 10.40 28.25
N GLY A 18 -20.04 9.38 28.29
CA GLY A 18 -19.68 8.66 29.51
C GLY A 18 -20.70 7.61 29.98
N LYS A 19 -21.86 7.51 29.35
CA LYS A 19 -22.95 6.58 29.72
C LYS A 19 -23.22 5.52 28.66
N GLU A 20 -23.15 5.89 27.41
CA GLU A 20 -23.43 5.04 26.25
C GLU A 20 -22.24 4.98 25.31
N THR A 21 -22.11 3.91 24.53
CA THR A 21 -21.02 3.75 23.55
C THR A 21 -21.41 4.18 22.13
N ARG A 22 -22.71 4.37 21.86
CA ARG A 22 -23.22 4.74 20.52
C ARG A 22 -23.56 6.22 20.46
N ASN A 23 -22.51 7.04 20.50
CA ASN A 23 -22.62 8.50 20.58
C ASN A 23 -22.20 9.21 19.29
N ILE A 24 -22.06 8.48 18.17
CA ILE A 24 -21.76 9.08 16.86
C ILE A 24 -23.04 9.04 16.04
N VAL A 25 -23.48 10.22 15.61
CA VAL A 25 -24.75 10.36 14.87
C VAL A 25 -24.58 11.32 13.70
N MET A 26 -25.40 11.13 12.67
CA MET A 26 -25.51 12.01 11.53
C MET A 26 -26.81 12.82 11.65
N ALA A 27 -26.72 14.13 11.53
CA ALA A 27 -27.86 15.03 11.41
C ALA A 27 -28.00 15.48 9.95
N ASN A 28 -28.90 14.84 9.22
CA ASN A 28 -29.13 15.13 7.81
C ASN A 28 -30.20 16.21 7.64
N TYR A 29 -29.88 17.29 6.92
CA TYR A 29 -30.79 18.44 6.72
C TYR A 29 -30.86 18.81 5.23
N SER A 30 -31.97 19.47 4.84
CA SER A 30 -32.27 19.81 3.44
C SER A 30 -31.77 21.18 2.99
N ASN A 31 -31.53 22.09 3.93
CA ASN A 31 -31.13 23.46 3.62
C ASN A 31 -29.76 23.72 4.25
N ASP A 32 -28.87 24.39 3.51
CA ASP A 32 -27.59 24.80 4.04
C ASP A 32 -27.79 25.95 5.04
N PHE A 33 -27.28 25.76 6.26
CA PHE A 33 -27.29 26.79 7.30
C PHE A 33 -26.03 26.66 8.17
N SER A 34 -25.56 27.79 8.68
CA SER A 34 -24.46 27.80 9.63
C SER A 34 -25.01 27.53 11.03
N ILE A 35 -24.37 26.57 11.73
CA ILE A 35 -24.74 26.21 13.11
C ILE A 35 -23.87 26.91 14.15
N GLU A 36 -22.87 27.69 13.73
CA GLU A 36 -21.96 28.43 14.60
C GLU A 36 -22.68 29.32 15.62
N ASN A 37 -23.76 29.93 15.19
CA ASN A 37 -24.54 30.88 16.00
C ASN A 37 -25.61 30.24 16.89
N LEU A 38 -25.73 28.89 16.89
CA LEU A 38 -26.68 28.23 17.77
C LEU A 38 -26.32 28.46 19.24
N GLU A 39 -27.31 28.81 20.04
CA GLU A 39 -27.15 29.05 21.47
C GLU A 39 -26.55 27.85 22.22
N VAL A 40 -26.90 26.64 21.78
CA VAL A 40 -26.36 25.39 22.34
C VAL A 40 -24.85 25.27 22.15
N ILE A 41 -24.32 25.69 20.97
CA ILE A 41 -22.88 25.69 20.69
C ILE A 41 -22.16 26.65 21.64
N ARG A 42 -22.63 27.91 21.70
CA ARG A 42 -22.04 28.92 22.59
C ARG A 42 -22.08 28.50 24.05
N ARG A 43 -23.21 27.93 24.50
CA ARG A 43 -23.36 27.46 25.87
C ARG A 43 -22.34 26.36 26.24
N TYR A 44 -22.12 25.37 25.34
CA TYR A 44 -21.18 24.30 25.64
C TYR A 44 -19.72 24.73 25.45
N GLN A 45 -19.41 25.61 24.50
CA GLN A 45 -18.09 26.20 24.37
C GLN A 45 -17.67 27.03 25.60
N SER A 46 -18.63 27.69 26.27
CA SER A 46 -18.37 28.48 27.48
C SER A 46 -18.34 27.65 28.77
N ASN A 47 -18.82 26.41 28.78
CA ASN A 47 -18.91 25.54 29.93
C ASN A 47 -18.13 24.22 29.71
N GLU A 48 -16.80 24.33 29.76
CA GLU A 48 -15.90 23.20 29.54
C GLU A 48 -15.60 22.36 30.83
N ASP A 49 -16.29 22.56 31.94
CA ASP A 49 -15.93 21.94 33.22
C ASP A 49 -15.93 20.40 33.16
N ASN A 50 -16.88 19.79 32.48
CA ASN A 50 -17.06 18.34 32.44
C ASN A 50 -16.70 17.68 31.11
N VAL A 51 -16.89 18.39 29.97
CA VAL A 51 -16.69 17.84 28.62
C VAL A 51 -15.94 18.88 27.79
N PHE A 52 -14.90 18.45 27.08
CA PHE A 52 -14.28 19.30 26.07
C PHE A 52 -15.19 19.37 24.84
N PHE A 53 -15.60 20.56 24.48
CA PHE A 53 -16.52 20.79 23.35
C PHE A 53 -15.77 21.43 22.17
N ALA A 54 -15.74 20.71 21.04
CA ALA A 54 -15.15 21.18 19.81
C ALA A 54 -16.24 21.38 18.73
N TYR A 55 -16.20 22.50 18.05
CA TYR A 55 -17.03 22.81 16.90
C TYR A 55 -16.17 23.10 15.68
N SER A 56 -16.55 22.55 14.53
CA SER A 56 -15.95 22.84 13.24
C SER A 56 -17.00 22.90 12.15
N GLU A 57 -16.77 23.75 11.15
CA GLU A 57 -17.63 23.89 9.98
C GLU A 57 -16.78 23.96 8.72
N PHE A 58 -17.01 23.04 7.77
CA PHE A 58 -16.30 23.04 6.51
C PHE A 58 -16.91 24.04 5.53
N SER A 59 -16.04 24.68 4.75
CA SER A 59 -16.44 25.56 3.66
C SER A 59 -16.45 24.82 2.33
N TYR A 60 -17.36 25.18 1.43
CA TYR A 60 -17.34 24.67 0.05
C TYR A 60 -16.17 25.22 -0.78
N ASN A 61 -15.57 26.31 -0.34
CA ASN A 61 -14.60 27.10 -1.10
C ASN A 61 -13.17 26.97 -0.59
N THR A 62 -12.88 26.04 0.34
CA THR A 62 -11.54 25.84 0.88
C THR A 62 -11.08 24.40 0.67
N LEU A 63 -9.77 24.23 0.48
CA LEU A 63 -9.16 22.92 0.56
C LEU A 63 -9.19 22.49 2.03
N VAL A 64 -9.84 21.37 2.30
CA VAL A 64 -9.92 20.79 3.65
C VAL A 64 -8.64 20.00 3.93
N GLY A 65 -8.03 20.23 5.08
CA GLY A 65 -6.83 19.52 5.52
C GLY A 65 -7.06 18.04 5.79
N ALA A 66 -5.97 17.28 5.78
CA ALA A 66 -6.03 15.88 6.17
C ALA A 66 -6.37 15.75 7.65
N TYR A 67 -7.27 14.82 7.99
CA TYR A 67 -7.72 14.57 9.37
C TYR A 67 -8.32 15.77 10.09
N GLU A 68 -8.68 16.83 9.38
CA GLU A 68 -9.37 18.00 9.96
C GLU A 68 -10.81 17.59 10.38
N PRO A 69 -11.33 18.00 11.57
CA PRO A 69 -10.70 18.87 12.56
C PRO A 69 -9.94 18.09 13.66
N PHE A 70 -9.74 16.78 13.52
CA PHE A 70 -9.27 15.90 14.60
C PHE A 70 -7.84 16.23 15.04
N LEU A 71 -6.95 16.62 14.11
CA LEU A 71 -5.57 17.00 14.43
C LEU A 71 -5.52 18.20 15.36
N ASP A 72 -6.31 19.24 15.07
CA ASP A 72 -6.36 20.44 15.89
C ASP A 72 -6.95 20.15 17.27
N ILE A 73 -7.95 19.28 17.34
CA ILE A 73 -8.54 18.82 18.60
C ILE A 73 -7.50 18.09 19.44
N ILE A 74 -6.75 17.15 18.83
CA ILE A 74 -5.69 16.41 19.50
C ILE A 74 -4.62 17.35 20.05
N CYS A 75 -4.11 18.24 19.19
CA CYS A 75 -3.07 19.19 19.58
C CYS A 75 -3.54 20.11 20.72
N ASN A 76 -4.76 20.61 20.65
CA ASN A 76 -5.34 21.50 21.65
C ASN A 76 -5.57 20.76 22.99
N MET A 77 -6.20 19.58 22.95
CA MET A 77 -6.43 18.79 24.14
C MET A 77 -5.12 18.36 24.82
N HIS A 78 -4.12 17.93 24.05
CA HIS A 78 -2.81 17.58 24.60
C HIS A 78 -2.16 18.76 25.32
N ARG A 79 -2.11 19.95 24.68
CA ARG A 79 -1.55 21.17 25.30
C ARG A 79 -2.26 21.57 26.57
N ARG A 80 -3.58 21.42 26.64
CA ARG A 80 -4.41 21.89 27.75
C ARG A 80 -4.52 20.91 28.92
N PHE A 81 -4.56 19.61 28.66
CA PHE A 81 -4.95 18.62 29.65
C PHE A 81 -3.88 17.57 29.97
N ILE A 82 -2.90 17.36 29.09
CA ILE A 82 -1.81 16.41 29.32
C ILE A 82 -0.51 17.15 29.56
N GLY A 83 -0.08 17.99 28.62
CA GLY A 83 1.22 18.65 28.65
C GLY A 83 2.40 17.68 28.43
N GLY A 84 3.61 18.20 28.59
CA GLY A 84 4.81 17.40 28.41
C GLY A 84 5.13 17.10 26.94
N SER A 85 5.83 15.97 26.69
CA SER A 85 6.27 15.58 25.36
C SER A 85 5.13 14.98 24.55
N PHE A 86 4.82 15.59 23.40
CA PHE A 86 3.83 15.04 22.48
C PHE A 86 4.31 13.72 21.84
N ASP A 87 5.62 13.56 21.61
CA ASP A 87 6.19 12.29 21.11
C ASP A 87 6.00 11.13 22.12
N ASP A 88 6.13 11.40 23.42
CA ASP A 88 5.90 10.36 24.44
C ASP A 88 4.43 9.99 24.54
N PHE A 89 3.52 10.96 24.48
CA PHE A 89 2.09 10.69 24.37
C PHE A 89 1.75 9.82 23.14
N GLN A 90 2.33 10.11 21.99
CA GLN A 90 2.14 9.31 20.79
C GLN A 90 2.70 7.88 20.95
N LYS A 91 3.84 7.70 21.62
CA LYS A 91 4.39 6.37 21.95
C LYS A 91 3.44 5.58 22.81
N GLU A 92 2.86 6.19 23.84
CA GLU A 92 1.86 5.56 24.69
C GLU A 92 0.60 5.13 23.92
N CYS A 93 0.22 5.89 22.88
CA CYS A 93 -0.86 5.54 21.96
C CYS A 93 -0.45 4.50 20.89
N GLY A 94 0.80 4.01 20.89
CA GLY A 94 1.29 3.05 19.90
C GLY A 94 1.45 3.62 18.49
N VAL A 95 1.60 4.94 18.37
CA VAL A 95 1.75 5.59 17.06
C VAL A 95 3.08 5.19 16.43
N TYR A 96 3.00 4.76 15.18
CA TYR A 96 4.14 4.34 14.39
C TYR A 96 5.17 5.47 14.22
N TYR A 97 6.42 5.13 14.28
CA TYR A 97 7.53 6.07 14.29
C TYR A 97 7.53 7.05 13.10
N LEU A 98 7.23 6.61 11.87
CA LEU A 98 7.14 7.53 10.72
C LEU A 98 5.97 8.51 10.82
N HIS A 99 4.89 8.11 11.46
CA HIS A 99 3.74 9.00 11.71
C HIS A 99 4.06 10.01 12.80
N ARG A 100 4.82 9.59 13.83
CA ARG A 100 5.23 10.51 14.90
C ARG A 100 6.09 11.66 14.40
N GLN A 101 6.95 11.44 13.39
CA GLN A 101 7.72 12.53 12.77
C GLN A 101 6.80 13.63 12.22
N VAL A 102 5.80 13.25 11.42
CA VAL A 102 4.86 14.20 10.81
C VAL A 102 3.99 14.89 11.86
N LEU A 103 3.47 14.12 12.83
CA LEU A 103 2.61 14.63 13.88
C LEU A 103 3.35 15.59 14.82
N ASN A 104 4.62 15.30 15.15
CA ASN A 104 5.45 16.20 15.96
C ASN A 104 5.75 17.50 15.21
N SER A 105 6.13 17.40 13.93
CA SER A 105 6.38 18.58 13.10
C SER A 105 5.13 19.47 13.01
N TYR A 106 3.96 18.88 12.74
CA TYR A 106 2.69 19.61 12.72
C TYR A 106 2.35 20.23 14.09
N TYR A 107 2.54 19.49 15.17
CA TYR A 107 2.28 20.00 16.52
C TYR A 107 3.14 21.21 16.89
N GLU A 108 4.41 21.23 16.46
CA GLU A 108 5.37 22.28 16.78
C GLU A 108 5.22 23.52 15.87
N THR A 109 5.06 23.29 14.57
CA THR A 109 5.19 24.35 13.55
C THR A 109 3.95 24.59 12.70
N GLY A 110 2.98 23.68 12.71
CA GLY A 110 1.86 23.67 11.76
C GLY A 110 2.24 23.19 10.35
N GLU A 111 3.51 22.87 10.14
CA GLU A 111 4.01 22.31 8.87
C GLU A 111 4.39 20.85 9.03
N CYS A 112 4.09 20.06 8.01
CA CYS A 112 4.39 18.63 8.02
C CYS A 112 5.73 18.36 7.36
N PHE A 113 6.58 17.63 8.05
CA PHE A 113 7.84 17.17 7.54
C PHE A 113 8.08 15.71 7.93
N ARG A 114 8.65 14.95 7.00
CA ARG A 114 9.06 13.57 7.21
C ARG A 114 10.47 13.37 6.65
N GLU A 115 11.36 12.87 7.48
CA GLU A 115 12.75 12.59 7.08
C GLU A 115 12.81 11.35 6.19
N GLU A 116 12.21 10.27 6.65
CA GLU A 116 12.19 8.98 5.97
C GLU A 116 10.87 8.80 5.20
N THR A 117 10.95 8.55 3.89
CA THR A 117 9.77 8.43 3.03
C THR A 117 9.06 7.09 3.20
N VAL A 118 7.73 7.10 3.05
CA VAL A 118 6.93 5.87 2.94
C VAL A 118 7.14 5.24 1.57
N LEU A 119 7.29 3.92 1.52
CA LEU A 119 7.45 3.19 0.27
C LEU A 119 6.09 3.00 -0.42
N LEU A 120 6.07 3.03 -1.76
CA LEU A 120 4.83 2.94 -2.52
C LEU A 120 4.00 1.69 -2.21
N ASN A 121 4.66 0.57 -1.97
CA ASN A 121 4.00 -0.70 -1.61
C ASN A 121 3.40 -0.72 -0.18
N GLU A 122 3.78 0.24 0.66
CA GLU A 122 3.26 0.38 2.04
C GLU A 122 2.14 1.43 2.15
N VAL A 123 1.95 2.26 1.13
CA VAL A 123 1.07 3.45 1.17
C VAL A 123 -0.32 3.15 1.71
N ALA A 124 -1.02 2.19 1.14
CA ALA A 124 -2.39 1.87 1.56
C ALA A 124 -2.47 1.38 3.02
N TYR A 125 -1.45 0.69 3.47
CA TYR A 125 -1.32 0.22 4.83
C TYR A 125 -1.03 1.37 5.79
N GLU A 126 -0.10 2.24 5.43
CA GLU A 126 0.30 3.39 6.24
C GLU A 126 -0.81 4.45 6.33
N GLN A 127 -1.62 4.64 5.28
CA GLN A 127 -2.83 5.47 5.35
C GLN A 127 -3.79 4.96 6.43
N ARG A 128 -4.06 3.64 6.44
CA ARG A 128 -4.93 3.04 7.44
C ARG A 128 -4.36 3.17 8.85
N ARG A 129 -3.04 2.96 9.03
CA ARG A 129 -2.38 3.12 10.33
C ARG A 129 -2.44 4.55 10.85
N MET A 130 -2.24 5.54 9.99
CA MET A 130 -2.38 6.94 10.38
C MET A 130 -3.81 7.24 10.85
N THR A 131 -4.82 6.74 10.11
CA THR A 131 -6.24 6.86 10.51
C THR A 131 -6.50 6.24 11.89
N MET A 132 -5.98 5.04 12.14
CA MET A 132 -6.09 4.37 13.44
C MET A 132 -5.39 5.17 14.54
N ALA A 133 -4.18 5.66 14.27
CA ALA A 133 -3.42 6.46 15.22
C ALA A 133 -4.16 7.74 15.64
N ILE A 134 -4.74 8.48 14.69
CA ILE A 134 -5.57 9.66 14.97
C ILE A 134 -6.77 9.30 15.85
N ALA A 135 -7.50 8.25 15.51
CA ALA A 135 -8.67 7.83 16.28
C ALA A 135 -8.29 7.33 17.69
N ASP A 136 -7.20 6.60 17.83
CA ASP A 136 -6.77 6.06 19.12
C ASP A 136 -6.19 7.16 20.02
N MET A 137 -5.51 8.16 19.47
CA MET A 137 -5.15 9.38 20.23
C MET A 137 -6.38 10.13 20.74
N LEU A 138 -7.44 10.29 19.93
CA LEU A 138 -8.71 10.88 20.38
C LEU A 138 -9.34 10.08 21.53
N LYS A 139 -9.36 8.75 21.43
CA LYS A 139 -9.86 7.89 22.51
C LYS A 139 -9.06 8.08 23.78
N LYS A 140 -7.72 8.08 23.68
CA LYS A 140 -6.83 8.26 24.82
C LYS A 140 -7.03 9.61 25.51
N LEU A 141 -7.16 10.68 24.72
CA LEU A 141 -7.49 12.02 25.23
C LEU A 141 -8.85 12.07 25.91
N SER A 142 -9.84 11.35 25.37
CA SER A 142 -11.19 11.30 25.93
C SER A 142 -11.26 10.56 27.29
N GLU A 143 -10.26 9.74 27.62
CA GLU A 143 -10.13 9.14 28.96
C GLU A 143 -9.77 10.19 30.02
N VAL A 144 -8.99 11.22 29.64
CA VAL A 144 -8.60 12.33 30.52
C VAL A 144 -9.72 13.35 30.62
N LYS A 145 -10.33 13.70 29.48
CA LYS A 145 -11.43 14.66 29.39
C LYS A 145 -12.43 14.19 28.34
N PRO A 146 -13.67 13.84 28.72
CA PRO A 146 -14.70 13.47 27.76
C PRO A 146 -14.85 14.51 26.64
N LEU A 147 -15.10 14.04 25.41
CA LEU A 147 -15.01 14.83 24.19
C LEU A 147 -16.35 14.86 23.46
N MET A 148 -16.81 16.07 23.14
CA MET A 148 -17.95 16.31 22.24
C MET A 148 -17.48 17.06 21.01
N ILE A 149 -17.70 16.50 19.84
CA ILE A 149 -17.34 17.11 18.55
C ILE A 149 -18.62 17.36 17.73
N VAL A 150 -18.80 18.56 17.25
CA VAL A 150 -19.87 18.93 16.33
C VAL A 150 -19.23 19.44 15.04
N ILE A 151 -19.47 18.75 13.93
CA ILE A 151 -18.92 19.10 12.63
C ILE A 151 -20.08 19.39 11.66
N ASN A 152 -20.13 20.61 11.12
CA ASN A 152 -21.10 20.97 10.09
C ASN A 152 -20.51 20.82 8.69
N ARG A 153 -21.36 20.54 7.70
CA ARG A 153 -21.00 20.27 6.30
C ARG A 153 -19.97 19.14 6.15
N PHE A 154 -20.11 18.08 6.97
CA PHE A 154 -19.16 16.99 6.99
C PHE A 154 -19.03 16.22 5.66
N GLN A 155 -19.99 16.35 4.73
CA GLN A 155 -19.84 15.84 3.36
C GLN A 155 -18.66 16.44 2.59
N MET A 156 -18.12 17.57 3.06
CA MET A 156 -16.93 18.22 2.49
C MET A 156 -15.62 17.76 3.11
N ALA A 157 -15.66 16.90 4.12
CA ALA A 157 -14.47 16.38 4.81
C ALA A 157 -13.54 15.62 3.85
N SER A 158 -12.25 15.64 4.17
CA SER A 158 -11.25 14.82 3.48
C SER A 158 -11.52 13.33 3.68
N LYS A 159 -11.02 12.47 2.78
CA LYS A 159 -11.15 11.03 2.88
C LYS A 159 -10.59 10.51 4.22
N SER A 160 -9.44 11.02 4.64
CA SER A 160 -8.82 10.65 5.92
C SER A 160 -9.71 10.95 7.13
N SER A 161 -10.40 12.10 7.13
CA SER A 161 -11.36 12.46 8.19
C SER A 161 -12.58 11.55 8.20
N ILE A 162 -13.11 11.22 7.02
CA ILE A 162 -14.25 10.30 6.87
C ILE A 162 -13.86 8.89 7.34
N GLU A 163 -12.68 8.38 6.97
CA GLU A 163 -12.17 7.08 7.42
C GLU A 163 -11.95 7.05 8.95
N THR A 164 -11.53 8.18 9.55
CA THR A 164 -11.40 8.30 11.01
C THR A 164 -12.75 8.13 11.70
N ILE A 165 -13.79 8.79 11.21
CA ILE A 165 -15.16 8.60 11.71
C ILE A 165 -15.61 7.17 11.55
N LYS A 166 -15.38 6.56 10.38
CA LYS A 166 -15.73 5.16 10.14
C LYS A 166 -15.06 4.23 11.15
N TYR A 167 -13.78 4.45 11.42
CA TYR A 167 -13.06 3.66 12.44
C TYR A 167 -13.63 3.85 13.84
N LEU A 168 -14.00 5.08 14.22
CA LEU A 168 -14.63 5.37 15.52
C LEU A 168 -16.04 4.77 15.64
N ILE A 169 -16.82 4.68 14.55
CA ILE A 169 -18.11 4.00 14.53
C ILE A 169 -17.94 2.49 14.76
N ASP A 170 -16.94 1.90 14.12
CA ASP A 170 -16.66 0.46 14.25
C ASP A 170 -16.04 0.10 15.60
N ASN A 171 -15.32 1.04 16.22
CA ASN A 171 -14.64 0.89 17.50
C ASN A 171 -15.12 1.96 18.50
N PRO A 172 -16.37 1.92 18.96
CA PRO A 172 -17.00 2.98 19.71
C PRO A 172 -16.36 3.19 21.11
N CYS A 173 -16.36 4.46 21.54
CA CYS A 173 -15.90 4.88 22.86
C CYS A 173 -16.99 5.68 23.56
N ALA A 174 -17.29 5.36 24.83
CA ALA A 174 -18.34 6.03 25.60
C ALA A 174 -18.03 7.50 25.87
N ASN A 175 -16.74 7.85 25.99
CA ASN A 175 -16.32 9.21 26.32
C ASN A 175 -16.26 10.15 25.09
N ILE A 176 -16.60 9.68 23.90
CA ILE A 176 -16.63 10.47 22.68
C ILE A 176 -18.05 10.59 22.17
N GLY A 177 -18.55 11.81 22.00
CA GLY A 177 -19.80 12.13 21.30
C GLY A 177 -19.50 12.92 20.04
N ILE A 178 -20.09 12.52 18.90
CA ILE A 178 -19.89 13.22 17.62
C ILE A 178 -21.24 13.45 16.93
N VAL A 179 -21.48 14.67 16.51
CA VAL A 179 -22.61 15.05 15.65
C VAL A 179 -22.08 15.53 14.31
N LEU A 180 -22.40 14.77 13.26
CA LEU A 180 -22.05 15.10 11.88
C LEU A 180 -23.23 15.79 11.21
N GLY A 181 -23.13 17.10 10.96
CA GLY A 181 -24.11 17.84 10.19
C GLY A 181 -23.85 17.66 8.69
N VAL A 182 -24.85 17.18 7.96
CA VAL A 182 -24.73 16.84 6.54
C VAL A 182 -25.87 17.43 5.75
N ASN A 183 -25.56 18.08 4.63
CA ASN A 183 -26.58 18.56 3.70
C ASN A 183 -27.02 17.43 2.76
N ALA A 184 -28.29 17.06 2.82
CA ALA A 184 -28.89 15.99 2.00
C ALA A 184 -28.82 16.23 0.48
N ILE A 185 -28.58 17.46 0.05
CA ILE A 185 -28.57 17.85 -1.37
C ILE A 185 -27.17 17.80 -1.98
N VAL A 186 -26.12 17.90 -1.16
CA VAL A 186 -24.74 17.96 -1.61
C VAL A 186 -23.99 16.70 -1.20
N LYS A 187 -23.48 15.97 -2.16
CA LYS A 187 -22.54 14.87 -1.92
C LYS A 187 -21.10 15.39 -1.79
N GLY A 188 -20.27 14.64 -1.12
CA GLY A 188 -18.83 14.88 -1.11
C GLY A 188 -18.20 14.72 -2.50
N THR A 189 -16.87 14.75 -2.56
CA THR A 189 -16.10 14.56 -3.79
C THR A 189 -16.15 13.11 -4.28
N ASP A 190 -15.84 12.86 -5.54
CA ASP A 190 -15.82 11.50 -6.11
C ASP A 190 -14.90 10.55 -5.33
N SER A 191 -13.75 11.07 -4.84
CA SER A 191 -12.79 10.30 -4.04
C SER A 191 -13.33 9.89 -2.64
N THR A 192 -14.37 10.56 -2.14
CA THR A 192 -14.93 10.30 -0.81
C THR A 192 -16.21 9.46 -0.85
N VAL A 193 -16.87 9.33 -2.01
CA VAL A 193 -18.19 8.71 -2.14
C VAL A 193 -18.23 7.28 -1.60
N GLU A 194 -17.26 6.43 -1.94
CA GLU A 194 -17.27 5.04 -1.48
C GLU A 194 -17.16 4.91 0.04
N VAL A 195 -16.29 5.72 0.66
CA VAL A 195 -16.12 5.73 2.11
C VAL A 195 -17.36 6.30 2.80
N TRP A 196 -17.93 7.33 2.20
CA TRP A 196 -19.14 7.97 2.67
C TRP A 196 -20.35 7.01 2.67
N ASP A 197 -20.55 6.26 1.59
CA ASP A 197 -21.62 5.27 1.50
C ASP A 197 -21.49 4.20 2.59
N ARG A 198 -20.26 3.76 2.91
CA ARG A 198 -19.99 2.81 4.03
C ARG A 198 -20.34 3.40 5.40
N ILE A 199 -20.13 4.70 5.62
CA ILE A 199 -20.53 5.37 6.87
C ILE A 199 -22.05 5.41 6.99
N VAL A 200 -22.74 5.85 5.94
CA VAL A 200 -24.20 5.92 5.91
C VAL A 200 -24.81 4.56 6.21
N GLU A 201 -24.37 3.52 5.52
CA GLU A 201 -24.82 2.13 5.76
C GLU A 201 -24.59 1.72 7.24
N SER A 202 -23.40 1.96 7.79
CA SER A 202 -23.09 1.61 9.18
C SER A 202 -23.93 2.38 10.22
N LEU A 203 -24.36 3.61 9.92
CA LEU A 203 -25.20 4.41 10.80
C LEU A 203 -26.68 4.08 10.63
N GLU A 204 -27.13 3.76 9.43
CA GLU A 204 -28.52 3.31 9.16
C GLU A 204 -28.83 2.03 9.92
N ASP A 205 -27.95 1.05 9.87
CA ASP A 205 -28.07 -0.21 10.62
C ASP A 205 -28.20 -0.01 12.15
N ARG A 206 -27.70 1.13 12.65
CA ARG A 206 -27.75 1.48 14.07
C ARG A 206 -28.84 2.50 14.42
N SER A 207 -29.66 2.88 13.48
CA SER A 207 -30.68 3.95 13.63
C SER A 207 -30.06 5.27 14.16
N ALA A 208 -28.83 5.58 13.71
CA ALA A 208 -28.07 6.73 14.17
C ALA A 208 -28.12 7.91 13.20
N ILE A 209 -29.08 7.94 12.28
CA ILE A 209 -29.30 9.05 11.35
C ILE A 209 -30.57 9.80 11.73
N TYR A 210 -30.44 11.09 11.95
CA TYR A 210 -31.52 12.03 12.21
C TYR A 210 -31.82 12.83 10.94
N TYR A 211 -33.07 12.76 10.48
CA TYR A 211 -33.55 13.55 9.34
C TYR A 211 -34.23 14.80 9.84
N ILE A 212 -33.67 15.98 9.52
CA ILE A 212 -34.08 17.26 10.05
C ILE A 212 -34.81 18.06 8.97
N GLY A 213 -36.03 18.50 9.27
CA GLY A 213 -36.88 19.22 8.33
C GLY A 213 -37.49 18.30 7.26
N SER A 214 -37.34 18.68 6.00
CA SER A 214 -37.79 17.89 4.83
C SER A 214 -36.70 17.01 4.26
N ALA A 215 -35.58 16.85 4.97
CA ALA A 215 -34.48 16.01 4.52
C ALA A 215 -34.91 14.55 4.44
N GLY A 216 -34.60 13.93 3.32
CA GLY A 216 -34.75 12.50 3.09
C GLY A 216 -33.40 11.78 3.10
N PRO A 217 -33.40 10.47 2.79
CA PRO A 217 -32.16 9.73 2.63
C PRO A 217 -31.27 10.38 1.57
N LEU A 218 -29.95 10.31 1.78
CA LEU A 218 -28.96 10.74 0.78
C LEU A 218 -29.20 9.98 -0.52
N LYS A 219 -29.64 10.67 -1.57
CA LYS A 219 -29.95 10.05 -2.85
C LYS A 219 -28.69 9.87 -3.69
N ASN A 220 -28.61 8.76 -4.43
CA ASN A 220 -27.48 8.46 -5.33
C ASN A 220 -27.29 9.44 -6.50
N ASN A 221 -28.21 10.39 -6.72
CA ASN A 221 -28.18 11.37 -7.81
C ASN A 221 -27.83 12.80 -7.37
N VAL A 222 -27.17 12.96 -6.25
CA VAL A 222 -26.76 14.28 -5.76
C VAL A 222 -25.51 14.72 -6.54
N LYS A 223 -25.48 15.98 -6.97
CA LYS A 223 -24.33 16.57 -7.64
C LYS A 223 -23.09 16.45 -6.76
N THR A 224 -22.05 15.84 -7.31
CA THR A 224 -20.69 15.99 -6.78
C THR A 224 -20.25 17.43 -7.06
N THR A 225 -19.54 18.04 -6.13
CA THR A 225 -18.85 19.32 -6.40
C THR A 225 -17.74 19.02 -7.41
N ASN A 226 -17.80 19.63 -8.60
CA ASN A 226 -16.70 19.57 -9.54
C ASN A 226 -15.48 20.26 -8.93
N ASP A 227 -14.31 19.65 -9.05
CA ASP A 227 -13.07 20.25 -8.59
C ASP A 227 -12.78 21.60 -9.29
N ASP A 228 -13.31 21.80 -10.49
CA ASP A 228 -13.17 23.01 -11.29
C ASP A 228 -14.00 24.21 -10.75
N GLU A 229 -15.00 23.96 -9.90
CA GLU A 229 -15.85 24.99 -9.29
C GLU A 229 -15.34 25.46 -7.91
N LEU A 230 -14.25 24.87 -7.40
CA LEU A 230 -13.72 25.19 -6.09
C LEU A 230 -12.88 26.47 -6.13
N TYR A 231 -13.43 27.49 -5.52
CA TYR A 231 -12.74 28.77 -5.31
C TYR A 231 -11.83 28.65 -4.09
N ILE A 232 -10.51 28.45 -4.29
CA ILE A 232 -9.57 28.56 -3.18
C ILE A 232 -9.34 30.05 -2.87
N THR A 233 -9.72 30.47 -1.67
CA THR A 233 -9.48 31.82 -1.16
C THR A 233 -8.05 32.03 -0.65
N MET A 234 -7.31 30.93 -0.43
CA MET A 234 -5.92 30.97 0.03
C MET A 234 -4.98 31.47 -1.08
N ASN A 235 -3.89 32.14 -0.70
CA ASN A 235 -2.84 32.47 -1.65
C ASN A 235 -2.09 31.20 -2.12
N PHE A 236 -1.29 31.30 -3.18
CA PHE A 236 -0.59 30.16 -3.77
C PHE A 236 0.35 29.47 -2.79
N GLU A 237 1.16 30.21 -2.03
CA GLU A 237 2.09 29.64 -1.07
C GLU A 237 1.38 28.83 0.01
N GLN A 238 0.30 29.38 0.57
CA GLN A 238 -0.52 28.68 1.56
C GLN A 238 -1.18 27.43 0.96
N SER A 239 -1.67 27.50 -0.27
CA SER A 239 -2.29 26.37 -0.97
C SER A 239 -1.27 25.25 -1.26
N ILE A 240 -0.04 25.60 -1.64
CA ILE A 240 1.05 24.65 -1.86
C ILE A 240 1.49 24.01 -0.55
N GLN A 241 1.61 24.82 0.52
CA GLN A 241 1.94 24.32 1.85
C GLN A 241 0.88 23.34 2.35
N GLU A 242 -0.40 23.69 2.20
CA GLU A 242 -1.49 22.82 2.61
C GLU A 242 -1.52 21.50 1.80
N ALA A 243 -1.35 21.56 0.48
CA ALA A 243 -1.22 20.35 -0.34
C ALA A 243 -0.03 19.49 0.08
N SER A 244 1.08 20.11 0.49
CA SER A 244 2.24 19.41 1.05
C SER A 244 1.93 18.76 2.39
N ASN A 245 1.28 19.46 3.30
CA ASN A 245 0.86 18.92 4.60
C ASN A 245 -0.08 17.71 4.41
N ILE A 246 -1.09 17.86 3.55
CA ILE A 246 -2.04 16.78 3.23
C ILE A 246 -1.31 15.55 2.68
N MET A 247 -0.32 15.75 1.79
CA MET A 247 0.50 14.67 1.24
C MET A 247 1.31 13.96 2.33
N GLU A 248 1.94 14.71 3.24
CA GLU A 248 2.73 14.11 4.33
C GLU A 248 1.85 13.36 5.35
N PHE A 249 0.58 13.76 5.50
CA PHE A 249 -0.44 13.00 6.24
C PHE A 249 -1.01 11.82 5.46
N LEU A 250 -0.48 11.51 4.28
CA LEU A 250 -0.84 10.37 3.45
C LEU A 250 -2.27 10.41 2.84
N ASP A 251 -2.95 11.56 2.85
CA ASP A 251 -4.21 11.74 2.11
C ASP A 251 -3.92 12.22 0.67
N PHE A 252 -3.31 11.31 -0.12
CA PHE A 252 -2.80 11.65 -1.45
C PHE A 252 -3.89 12.05 -2.45
N GLU A 253 -5.12 11.53 -2.31
CA GLU A 253 -6.24 11.91 -3.16
C GLU A 253 -6.66 13.35 -2.90
N GLN A 254 -6.70 13.75 -1.64
CA GLN A 254 -6.98 15.14 -1.26
C GLN A 254 -5.81 16.07 -1.63
N ALA A 255 -4.55 15.63 -1.45
CA ALA A 255 -3.37 16.38 -1.91
C ALA A 255 -3.41 16.60 -3.43
N ARG A 256 -3.73 15.56 -4.21
CA ARG A 256 -3.91 15.67 -5.67
C ARG A 256 -5.00 16.66 -6.04
N ARG A 257 -6.13 16.62 -5.32
CA ARG A 257 -7.20 17.58 -5.52
C ARG A 257 -6.70 19.01 -5.33
N GLY A 258 -5.99 19.28 -4.23
CA GLY A 258 -5.34 20.58 -4.00
C GLY A 258 -4.41 20.99 -5.13
N CYS A 259 -3.55 20.07 -5.57
CA CYS A 259 -2.65 20.32 -6.70
C CYS A 259 -3.40 20.64 -8.00
N ARG A 260 -4.48 19.92 -8.31
CA ARG A 260 -5.32 20.22 -9.51
C ARG A 260 -5.97 21.58 -9.45
N ILE A 261 -6.45 22.01 -8.29
CA ILE A 261 -7.03 23.35 -8.11
C ILE A 261 -5.95 24.41 -8.32
N ILE A 262 -4.74 24.22 -7.77
CA ILE A 262 -3.60 25.11 -8.00
C ILE A 262 -3.24 25.15 -9.49
N GLU A 263 -3.16 23.99 -10.16
CA GLU A 263 -2.87 23.88 -11.60
C GLU A 263 -3.92 24.62 -12.45
N HIS A 264 -5.21 24.49 -12.09
CA HIS A 264 -6.30 25.19 -12.76
C HIS A 264 -6.17 26.73 -12.61
N LYS A 265 -5.90 27.20 -11.39
CA LYS A 265 -5.66 28.63 -11.15
C LYS A 265 -4.48 29.16 -11.96
N LEU A 266 -3.37 28.42 -12.01
CA LEU A 266 -2.19 28.80 -12.82
C LEU A 266 -2.50 28.90 -14.31
N LYS A 267 -3.45 28.11 -14.83
CA LYS A 267 -3.80 28.11 -16.27
C LYS A 267 -4.81 29.16 -16.66
N PHE A 268 -5.71 29.55 -15.78
CA PHE A 268 -6.90 30.35 -16.13
C PHE A 268 -7.00 31.68 -15.38
N GLU A 269 -6.26 31.88 -14.31
CA GLU A 269 -6.18 33.16 -13.62
C GLU A 269 -4.78 33.72 -13.91
N ASP A 270 -4.64 34.91 -14.49
CA ASP A 270 -3.34 35.60 -14.73
C ASP A 270 -2.62 35.92 -13.40
N ALA A 271 -2.49 34.92 -12.55
CA ALA A 271 -1.93 35.04 -11.23
C ALA A 271 -0.41 34.87 -11.29
N TRP A 272 0.29 35.85 -10.77
CA TRP A 272 1.76 35.77 -10.65
C TRP A 272 2.17 34.86 -9.50
N ILE A 273 3.03 33.93 -9.78
CA ILE A 273 3.70 33.08 -8.79
C ILE A 273 5.21 33.16 -9.03
N ASP A 274 5.97 33.26 -7.96
CA ASP A 274 7.43 33.23 -8.08
C ASP A 274 7.95 31.84 -8.46
N GLU A 275 9.10 31.78 -9.13
CA GLU A 275 9.67 30.52 -9.64
C GLU A 275 10.01 29.52 -8.52
N LYS A 276 10.36 29.98 -7.32
CA LYS A 276 10.67 29.11 -6.18
C LYS A 276 9.39 28.37 -5.72
N SER A 277 8.29 29.09 -5.56
CA SER A 277 7.00 28.52 -5.20
C SER A 277 6.49 27.59 -6.31
N LEU A 278 6.68 27.95 -7.58
CA LEU A 278 6.31 27.12 -8.72
C LEU A 278 7.13 25.81 -8.76
N ARG A 279 8.44 25.85 -8.51
CA ARG A 279 9.27 24.65 -8.37
C ARG A 279 8.76 23.77 -7.23
N ARG A 280 8.47 24.35 -6.07
CA ARG A 280 7.90 23.63 -4.93
C ARG A 280 6.60 22.94 -5.29
N PHE A 281 5.70 23.64 -5.98
CA PHE A 281 4.43 23.10 -6.46
C PHE A 281 4.63 21.85 -7.35
N TYR A 282 5.46 21.95 -8.39
CA TYR A 282 5.70 20.81 -9.28
C TYR A 282 6.30 19.62 -8.54
N MET A 283 7.18 19.86 -7.55
CA MET A 283 7.76 18.79 -6.75
C MET A 283 6.72 18.10 -5.84
N VAL A 284 5.86 18.87 -5.16
CA VAL A 284 4.77 18.33 -4.32
C VAL A 284 3.79 17.53 -5.19
N TYR A 285 3.40 18.06 -6.35
CA TYR A 285 2.47 17.38 -7.25
C TYR A 285 3.10 16.12 -7.86
N ALA A 286 4.37 16.15 -8.24
CA ALA A 286 5.08 14.98 -8.74
C ALA A 286 5.18 13.87 -7.68
N ARG A 287 5.53 14.20 -6.43
CA ARG A 287 5.56 13.26 -5.31
C ARG A 287 4.18 12.66 -5.03
N THR A 288 3.15 13.48 -5.00
CA THR A 288 1.75 13.04 -4.84
C THR A 288 1.36 12.07 -5.93
N SER A 289 1.72 12.37 -7.20
CA SER A 289 1.43 11.50 -8.35
C SER A 289 2.18 10.16 -8.27
N VAL A 290 3.44 10.14 -7.78
CA VAL A 290 4.18 8.90 -7.52
C VAL A 290 3.45 8.03 -6.51
N LEU A 291 3.03 8.61 -5.40
CA LEU A 291 2.37 7.89 -4.30
C LEU A 291 0.96 7.40 -4.66
N LEU A 292 0.34 8.00 -5.67
CA LEU A 292 -0.91 7.52 -6.28
C LEU A 292 -0.70 6.51 -7.42
N GLY A 293 0.55 6.20 -7.79
CA GLY A 293 0.86 5.32 -8.90
C GLY A 293 0.71 5.97 -10.29
N GLU A 294 0.51 7.29 -10.38
CA GLU A 294 0.35 8.06 -11.62
C GLU A 294 1.73 8.43 -12.23
N MET A 295 2.56 7.43 -12.52
CA MET A 295 3.98 7.63 -12.90
C MET A 295 4.18 8.49 -14.15
N SER A 296 3.26 8.44 -15.13
CA SER A 296 3.36 9.26 -16.35
C SER A 296 3.19 10.75 -16.03
N LYS A 297 2.21 11.08 -15.18
CA LYS A 297 1.98 12.45 -14.71
C LYS A 297 3.15 12.94 -13.86
N ALA A 298 3.66 12.09 -12.97
CA ALA A 298 4.83 12.42 -12.15
C ALA A 298 6.06 12.78 -13.00
N ILE A 299 6.32 12.04 -14.09
CA ILE A 299 7.42 12.34 -15.02
C ILE A 299 7.18 13.66 -15.76
N GLU A 300 5.96 13.93 -16.21
CA GLU A 300 5.58 15.20 -16.82
C GLU A 300 5.88 16.38 -15.89
N LEU A 301 5.36 16.35 -14.69
CA LEU A 301 5.57 17.38 -13.66
C LEU A 301 7.06 17.55 -13.28
N THR A 302 7.80 16.44 -13.25
CA THR A 302 9.24 16.48 -13.00
C THR A 302 9.98 17.19 -14.16
N ASN A 303 9.50 17.06 -15.39
CA ASN A 303 10.08 17.81 -16.53
C ASN A 303 9.71 19.29 -16.49
N GLU A 304 8.50 19.66 -16.05
CA GLU A 304 8.13 21.05 -15.79
C GLU A 304 9.02 21.68 -14.70
N TYR A 305 9.27 20.93 -13.61
CA TYR A 305 10.24 21.35 -12.60
C TYR A 305 11.63 21.62 -13.19
N LYS A 306 12.10 20.74 -14.11
CA LYS A 306 13.40 20.91 -14.75
C LYS A 306 13.51 22.22 -15.54
N ALA A 307 12.44 22.63 -16.23
CA ALA A 307 12.42 23.86 -17.01
C ALA A 307 12.60 25.14 -16.17
N LEU A 308 12.38 25.04 -14.86
CA LEU A 308 12.49 26.14 -13.90
C LEU A 308 13.78 26.12 -13.08
N ILE A 309 14.73 25.22 -13.40
CA ILE A 309 15.99 25.16 -12.67
C ILE A 309 16.83 26.40 -12.98
N PRO A 310 17.27 27.16 -11.97
CA PRO A 310 18.09 28.35 -12.20
C PRO A 310 19.48 27.99 -12.71
N GLU A 311 20.11 28.87 -13.47
CA GLU A 311 21.48 28.66 -13.94
C GLU A 311 22.49 28.62 -12.79
N ASN A 312 22.26 29.42 -11.76
CA ASN A 312 23.07 29.43 -10.54
C ASN A 312 22.50 28.39 -9.56
N ASP A 313 23.41 27.62 -8.90
CA ASP A 313 23.04 26.55 -7.97
C ASP A 313 22.20 25.43 -8.61
N SER A 314 22.44 25.20 -9.90
CA SER A 314 21.72 24.21 -10.72
C SER A 314 21.92 22.78 -10.22
N GLU A 315 23.06 22.48 -9.63
CA GLU A 315 23.49 21.15 -9.21
C GLU A 315 22.55 20.56 -8.15
N HIS A 316 22.19 21.34 -7.13
CA HIS A 316 21.24 20.94 -6.10
C HIS A 316 19.87 20.56 -6.72
N TYR A 317 19.33 21.44 -7.58
CA TYR A 317 18.02 21.20 -8.23
C TYR A 317 18.07 20.06 -9.24
N LEU A 318 19.19 19.88 -9.97
CA LEU A 318 19.39 18.77 -10.88
C LEU A 318 19.46 17.43 -10.14
N SER A 319 20.11 17.39 -8.98
CA SER A 319 20.09 16.21 -8.12
C SER A 319 18.66 15.81 -7.74
N LEU A 320 17.85 16.74 -7.26
CA LEU A 320 16.43 16.49 -6.93
C LEU A 320 15.61 16.03 -8.15
N TYR A 321 15.84 16.66 -9.32
CA TYR A 321 15.19 16.24 -10.57
C TYR A 321 15.50 14.77 -10.92
N TYR A 322 16.76 14.40 -10.91
CA TYR A 322 17.16 13.04 -11.25
C TYR A 322 16.75 12.03 -10.18
N PHE A 323 16.75 12.41 -8.91
CA PHE A 323 16.22 11.59 -7.83
C PHE A 323 14.74 11.25 -8.06
N MET A 324 13.89 12.24 -8.32
CA MET A 324 12.48 12.04 -8.59
C MET A 324 12.25 11.21 -9.84
N LYS A 325 12.99 11.48 -10.91
CA LYS A 325 12.92 10.73 -12.16
C LYS A 325 13.33 9.27 -11.99
N GLY A 326 14.40 9.03 -11.22
CA GLY A 326 14.85 7.69 -10.85
C GLY A 326 13.79 6.93 -10.07
N THR A 327 13.15 7.59 -9.09
CA THR A 327 12.03 7.04 -8.33
C THR A 327 10.86 6.65 -9.23
N CYS A 328 10.45 7.52 -10.17
CA CYS A 328 9.39 7.20 -11.14
C CYS A 328 9.76 5.98 -12.01
N TYR A 329 10.98 5.91 -12.51
CA TYR A 329 11.41 4.78 -13.33
C TYR A 329 11.52 3.48 -12.54
N MET A 330 11.94 3.55 -11.27
CA MET A 330 11.98 2.40 -10.37
C MET A 330 10.58 1.78 -10.23
N TYR A 331 9.58 2.59 -9.91
CA TYR A 331 8.20 2.10 -9.78
C TYR A 331 7.54 1.69 -11.11
N GLN A 332 8.04 2.18 -12.25
CA GLN A 332 7.67 1.66 -13.56
C GLN A 332 8.36 0.32 -13.92
N GLY A 333 9.27 -0.17 -13.10
CA GLY A 333 10.10 -1.34 -13.41
C GLY A 333 11.15 -1.10 -14.49
N LYS A 334 11.44 0.17 -14.84
CA LYS A 334 12.48 0.54 -15.81
C LYS A 334 13.83 0.71 -15.11
N LEU A 335 14.35 -0.39 -14.55
CA LEU A 335 15.46 -0.36 -13.60
C LEU A 335 16.75 0.23 -14.15
N GLU A 336 17.08 0.00 -15.42
CA GLU A 336 18.25 0.61 -16.06
C GLU A 336 18.15 2.15 -16.11
N LYS A 337 16.98 2.67 -16.53
CA LYS A 337 16.73 4.12 -16.54
C LYS A 337 16.72 4.69 -15.11
N ALA A 338 16.19 3.93 -14.16
CA ALA A 338 16.20 4.30 -12.76
C ALA A 338 17.64 4.39 -12.22
N GLY A 339 18.48 3.38 -12.49
CA GLY A 339 19.89 3.35 -12.09
C GLY A 339 20.71 4.49 -12.69
N ASN A 340 20.53 4.78 -14.00
CA ASN A 340 21.18 5.91 -14.64
C ASN A 340 20.74 7.25 -14.02
N SER A 341 19.46 7.39 -13.67
CA SER A 341 18.95 8.59 -13.00
C SER A 341 19.49 8.70 -11.57
N ALA A 342 19.55 7.60 -10.81
CA ALA A 342 20.12 7.60 -9.47
C ALA A 342 21.60 7.98 -9.48
N LYS A 343 22.37 7.48 -10.46
CA LYS A 343 23.76 7.89 -10.66
C LYS A 343 23.87 9.39 -10.95
N SER A 344 23.06 9.92 -11.88
CA SER A 344 23.06 11.36 -12.15
C SER A 344 22.69 12.19 -10.91
N ALA A 345 21.69 11.72 -10.13
CA ALA A 345 21.32 12.37 -8.87
C ALA A 345 22.51 12.42 -7.90
N TYR A 346 23.27 11.32 -7.77
CA TYR A 346 24.48 11.26 -6.96
C TYR A 346 25.56 12.21 -7.46
N ASP A 347 25.87 12.17 -8.76
CA ASP A 347 26.93 12.99 -9.35
C ASP A 347 26.64 14.50 -9.13
N TYR A 348 25.39 14.94 -9.32
CA TYR A 348 24.99 16.33 -9.03
C TYR A 348 24.95 16.65 -7.54
N ALA A 349 24.57 15.71 -6.68
CA ALA A 349 24.62 15.92 -5.23
C ALA A 349 26.04 16.13 -4.71
N VAL A 350 27.02 15.39 -5.27
CA VAL A 350 28.44 15.57 -4.96
C VAL A 350 28.93 16.95 -5.42
N LEU A 351 28.53 17.40 -6.62
CA LEU A 351 28.87 18.73 -7.13
C LEU A 351 28.25 19.86 -6.29
N ALA A 352 27.04 19.62 -5.74
CA ALA A 352 26.37 20.56 -4.84
C ALA A 352 26.93 20.54 -3.40
N GLU A 353 27.86 19.63 -3.09
CA GLU A 353 28.42 19.40 -1.74
C GLU A 353 27.30 19.16 -0.68
N ASP A 354 26.18 18.51 -1.07
CA ASP A 354 25.01 18.26 -0.22
C ASP A 354 24.99 16.81 0.26
N ASP A 355 25.49 16.57 1.47
CA ASP A 355 25.54 15.24 2.09
C ASP A 355 24.16 14.55 2.19
N THR A 356 23.09 15.33 2.36
CA THR A 356 21.72 14.80 2.45
C THR A 356 21.26 14.26 1.10
N LEU A 357 21.53 14.99 0.01
CA LEU A 357 21.20 14.54 -1.34
C LEU A 357 22.09 13.37 -1.78
N ILE A 358 23.38 13.37 -1.41
CA ILE A 358 24.28 12.23 -1.65
C ILE A 358 23.70 10.98 -1.02
N PHE A 359 23.32 11.03 0.27
CA PHE A 359 22.73 9.91 0.98
C PHE A 359 21.40 9.45 0.35
N LYS A 360 20.51 10.39 -0.02
CA LYS A 360 19.25 10.06 -0.70
C LYS A 360 19.46 9.36 -2.05
N ALA A 361 20.45 9.79 -2.84
CA ALA A 361 20.78 9.17 -4.12
C ALA A 361 21.39 7.76 -3.94
N GLU A 362 22.25 7.56 -2.94
CA GLU A 362 22.76 6.24 -2.57
C GLU A 362 21.62 5.31 -2.13
N LEU A 363 20.73 5.81 -1.27
CA LEU A 363 19.55 5.06 -0.81
C LEU A 363 18.66 4.68 -1.98
N LEU A 364 18.39 5.59 -2.92
CA LEU A 364 17.65 5.30 -4.14
C LEU A 364 18.31 4.19 -4.95
N SER A 365 19.63 4.19 -5.08
CA SER A 365 20.37 3.13 -5.77
C SER A 365 20.16 1.77 -5.10
N VAL A 366 20.19 1.71 -3.77
CA VAL A 366 19.88 0.49 -2.99
C VAL A 366 18.43 0.05 -3.22
N MET A 367 17.50 1.00 -3.15
CA MET A 367 16.06 0.72 -3.37
C MET A 367 15.77 0.21 -4.79
N ILE A 368 16.41 0.78 -5.81
CA ILE A 368 16.30 0.29 -7.19
C ILE A 368 16.78 -1.15 -7.30
N LYS A 369 17.87 -1.45 -6.68
CA LYS A 369 18.42 -2.79 -6.65
C LYS A 369 17.47 -3.74 -5.88
N MET A 370 16.89 -3.32 -4.76
CA MET A 370 15.90 -4.09 -4.00
C MET A 370 14.55 -4.24 -4.74
N SER A 371 14.11 -3.24 -5.52
CA SER A 371 12.83 -3.29 -6.25
C SER A 371 12.79 -4.35 -7.36
N GLY A 372 13.94 -4.79 -7.85
CA GLY A 372 14.06 -5.98 -8.69
C GLY A 372 13.50 -7.25 -8.02
N TRP A 373 13.38 -7.24 -6.72
CA TRP A 373 12.82 -8.31 -5.90
C TRP A 373 11.30 -8.41 -5.91
N TYR A 374 10.62 -7.30 -5.88
CA TYR A 374 9.15 -7.27 -6.00
C TYR A 374 8.69 -7.68 -7.40
N ASN A 375 9.59 -7.62 -8.39
CA ASN A 375 9.41 -8.16 -9.73
C ASN A 375 10.15 -9.48 -9.84
N ILE A 376 9.45 -10.60 -9.65
CA ILE A 376 9.95 -11.99 -9.76
C ILE A 376 10.73 -12.24 -11.07
N PHE A 377 10.64 -11.32 -12.03
CA PHE A 377 11.22 -11.41 -13.38
C PHE A 377 12.59 -10.74 -13.55
N PHE A 378 13.07 -9.99 -12.56
CA PHE A 378 14.33 -9.27 -12.67
C PHE A 378 15.32 -9.77 -11.63
N CYS A 379 16.20 -10.64 -12.06
CA CYS A 379 17.39 -10.99 -11.32
C CYS A 379 18.32 -9.81 -11.31
N VAL A 380 18.45 -9.17 -10.19
CA VAL A 380 19.52 -8.22 -9.97
C VAL A 380 20.68 -8.96 -9.35
N GLN A 381 21.86 -8.72 -9.92
CA GLN A 381 23.12 -9.27 -9.39
C GLN A 381 23.28 -8.98 -7.91
N ASP A 382 24.03 -9.82 -7.21
CA ASP A 382 24.41 -9.65 -5.80
C ASP A 382 24.68 -8.18 -5.49
N ILE A 383 23.88 -7.65 -4.59
CA ILE A 383 24.16 -6.35 -4.04
C ILE A 383 24.80 -6.62 -2.70
N PRO A 384 26.08 -6.44 -2.56
CA PRO A 384 26.59 -6.22 -1.23
C PRO A 384 25.94 -4.92 -0.77
N VAL A 385 24.99 -5.01 0.15
CA VAL A 385 24.65 -3.87 0.98
C VAL A 385 25.91 -3.59 1.77
N SER A 386 26.61 -2.52 1.41
CA SER A 386 27.85 -2.18 2.09
C SER A 386 27.54 -1.83 3.54
N ASP A 387 28.41 -2.22 4.46
CA ASP A 387 28.29 -1.82 5.87
C ASP A 387 28.21 -0.28 5.99
N GLU A 388 28.78 0.45 5.06
CA GLU A 388 28.73 1.91 4.98
C GLU A 388 27.30 2.45 4.83
N ILE A 389 26.45 1.87 3.97
CA ILE A 389 25.05 2.32 3.84
C ILE A 389 24.23 1.99 5.09
N ILE A 390 24.53 0.86 5.74
CA ILE A 390 23.91 0.49 7.02
C ILE A 390 24.27 1.52 8.10
N GLU A 391 25.56 1.89 8.21
CA GLU A 391 26.02 2.91 9.16
C GLU A 391 25.37 4.27 8.87
N LYS A 392 25.25 4.68 7.60
CA LYS A 392 24.55 5.91 7.21
C LYS A 392 23.08 5.86 7.60
N LEU A 393 22.39 4.75 7.36
CA LEU A 393 20.98 4.59 7.77
C LEU A 393 20.80 4.69 9.29
N ILE A 394 21.70 4.08 10.06
CA ILE A 394 21.70 4.18 11.52
C ILE A 394 21.95 5.63 11.95
N LYS A 395 22.96 6.31 11.37
CA LYS A 395 23.30 7.70 11.66
C LYS A 395 22.14 8.66 11.40
N HIS A 396 21.44 8.48 10.27
CA HIS A 396 20.31 9.31 9.88
C HIS A 396 18.96 8.86 10.49
N GLY A 397 18.95 7.77 11.28
CA GLY A 397 17.73 7.28 11.94
C GLY A 397 16.70 6.65 10.99
N TYR A 398 17.11 6.22 9.79
CA TYR A 398 16.22 5.59 8.78
C TYR A 398 15.95 4.14 9.13
N ARG A 399 15.14 3.95 10.17
CA ARG A 399 14.89 2.65 10.79
C ARG A 399 14.00 1.74 9.95
N ASN A 400 13.05 2.31 9.20
CA ASN A 400 12.17 1.55 8.32
C ASN A 400 12.96 0.97 7.13
N HIS A 401 13.77 1.79 6.45
CA HIS A 401 14.63 1.33 5.37
C HIS A 401 15.65 0.30 5.86
N LEU A 402 16.20 0.49 7.06
CA LEU A 402 17.12 -0.47 7.67
C LEU A 402 16.45 -1.83 7.92
N ALA A 403 15.21 -1.84 8.42
CA ALA A 403 14.45 -3.06 8.61
C ALA A 403 14.16 -3.77 7.27
N HIS A 404 13.77 -3.02 6.23
CA HIS A 404 13.63 -3.55 4.87
C HIS A 404 14.91 -4.19 4.36
N ILE A 405 16.04 -3.54 4.52
CA ILE A 405 17.34 -4.06 4.09
C ILE A 405 17.65 -5.39 4.80
N TYR A 406 17.48 -5.47 6.11
CA TYR A 406 17.70 -6.70 6.85
C TYR A 406 16.78 -7.85 6.42
N ILE A 407 15.52 -7.55 6.07
CA ILE A 407 14.56 -8.59 5.68
C ILE A 407 14.74 -8.99 4.21
N TYR A 408 15.05 -8.04 3.32
CA TYR A 408 15.01 -8.28 1.88
C TYR A 408 16.36 -8.33 1.19
N ALA A 409 17.36 -7.55 1.60
CA ALA A 409 18.61 -7.43 0.85
C ALA A 409 19.55 -8.61 1.07
N TYR A 410 19.53 -9.26 2.22
CA TYR A 410 20.40 -10.39 2.54
C TYR A 410 19.88 -11.73 1.99
N ASP A 411 18.66 -11.78 1.48
CA ASP A 411 18.07 -12.95 0.82
C ASP A 411 18.61 -13.17 -0.62
N ASN A 412 19.54 -12.33 -1.08
CA ASN A 412 20.01 -12.24 -2.47
C ASN A 412 21.21 -13.12 -2.81
N SER A 413 21.51 -14.16 -2.03
CA SER A 413 22.51 -15.12 -2.48
C SER A 413 22.01 -15.86 -3.73
N ARG A 414 22.85 -15.95 -4.77
CA ARG A 414 22.58 -16.49 -6.12
C ARG A 414 21.99 -17.90 -6.14
N ASP A 415 22.05 -18.61 -5.06
CA ASP A 415 21.60 -19.99 -4.93
C ASP A 415 20.44 -20.10 -3.94
N VAL A 416 19.22 -19.76 -4.38
CA VAL A 416 17.98 -20.07 -3.61
C VAL A 416 17.96 -21.57 -3.25
N VAL A 417 18.59 -22.42 -4.06
CA VAL A 417 18.74 -23.87 -3.82
C VAL A 417 19.75 -24.20 -2.70
N LYS A 418 20.66 -23.26 -2.37
CA LYS A 418 21.66 -23.45 -1.30
C LYS A 418 21.28 -22.71 -0.01
N GLN A 419 20.27 -21.84 -0.03
CA GLN A 419 19.76 -21.22 1.19
C GLN A 419 19.15 -22.32 2.07
N SER A 420 19.73 -22.52 3.21
CA SER A 420 19.26 -23.48 4.20
C SER A 420 18.72 -22.71 5.40
N PHE A 421 17.66 -23.24 6.02
CA PHE A 421 17.19 -22.77 7.33
C PHE A 421 18.31 -22.75 8.40
N TYR A 422 19.38 -23.53 8.18
CA TYR A 422 20.55 -23.59 9.04
C TYR A 422 21.64 -22.56 8.71
N ASP A 423 21.40 -21.64 7.76
CA ASP A 423 22.31 -20.52 7.52
C ASP A 423 22.18 -19.50 8.66
N GLU A 424 23.09 -19.58 9.61
CA GLU A 424 23.10 -18.69 10.79
C GLU A 424 23.22 -17.21 10.43
N SER A 425 23.92 -16.88 9.34
CA SER A 425 24.08 -15.50 8.88
C SER A 425 22.73 -14.95 8.41
N LEU A 426 22.01 -15.69 7.57
CA LEU A 426 20.71 -15.32 7.04
C LEU A 426 19.67 -15.17 8.16
N LEU A 427 19.60 -16.17 9.06
CA LEU A 427 18.70 -16.09 10.20
C LEU A 427 18.99 -14.92 11.14
N LYS A 428 20.27 -14.58 11.34
CA LYS A 428 20.67 -13.42 12.14
C LYS A 428 20.16 -12.10 11.53
N HIS A 429 20.22 -11.96 10.20
CA HIS A 429 19.69 -10.78 9.52
C HIS A 429 18.18 -10.69 9.62
N PHE A 430 17.47 -11.80 9.37
CA PHE A 430 16.01 -11.84 9.54
C PHE A 430 15.59 -11.53 10.99
N THR A 431 16.32 -12.06 11.98
CA THR A 431 16.06 -11.76 13.38
C THR A 431 16.25 -10.27 13.69
N LYS A 432 17.34 -9.66 13.23
CA LYS A 432 17.55 -8.21 13.39
C LYS A 432 16.45 -7.40 12.71
N GLY A 433 16.09 -7.76 11.48
CA GLY A 433 14.99 -7.10 10.76
C GLY A 433 13.66 -7.23 11.48
N LEU A 434 13.35 -8.42 12.00
CA LEU A 434 12.14 -8.69 12.76
C LEU A 434 12.09 -7.90 14.08
N GLU A 435 13.20 -7.86 14.83
CA GLU A 435 13.30 -7.10 16.08
C GLU A 435 13.10 -5.60 15.81
N LEU A 436 13.80 -5.07 14.80
CA LEU A 436 13.67 -3.67 14.41
C LEU A 436 12.25 -3.36 13.90
N ALA A 437 11.63 -4.22 13.09
CA ALA A 437 10.26 -4.05 12.63
C ALA A 437 9.25 -4.02 13.78
N LYS A 438 9.45 -4.85 14.82
CA LYS A 438 8.64 -4.81 16.04
C LYS A 438 8.86 -3.53 16.83
N GLU A 439 10.11 -3.10 16.99
CA GLU A 439 10.47 -1.89 17.74
C GLU A 439 9.86 -0.63 17.11
N ILE A 440 9.94 -0.51 15.77
CA ILE A 440 9.32 0.62 15.06
C ILE A 440 7.82 0.47 14.88
N GLY A 441 7.25 -0.71 15.18
CA GLY A 441 5.83 -1.01 15.02
C GLY A 441 5.40 -1.22 13.57
N ASN A 442 6.28 -1.62 12.66
CA ASN A 442 5.90 -1.92 11.28
C ASN A 442 5.41 -3.38 11.15
N GLU A 443 4.09 -3.55 11.27
CA GLU A 443 3.44 -4.87 11.24
C GLU A 443 3.60 -5.58 9.89
N GLN A 444 3.63 -4.83 8.77
CA GLN A 444 3.88 -5.39 7.45
C GLN A 444 5.24 -6.07 7.41
N LEU A 445 6.28 -5.38 7.87
CA LEU A 445 7.62 -5.96 7.92
C LEU A 445 7.75 -7.11 8.90
N VAL A 446 7.04 -7.07 10.03
CA VAL A 446 6.97 -8.21 10.95
C VAL A 446 6.36 -9.43 10.26
N TYR A 447 5.25 -9.22 9.55
CA TYR A 447 4.63 -10.29 8.76
C TYR A 447 5.60 -10.82 7.70
N ASP A 448 6.25 -9.95 6.95
CA ASP A 448 7.18 -10.32 5.88
C ASP A 448 8.40 -11.08 6.40
N ALA A 449 8.97 -10.68 7.54
CA ALA A 449 10.05 -11.40 8.20
C ALA A 449 9.65 -12.83 8.61
N TYR A 450 8.44 -12.98 9.16
CA TYR A 450 7.91 -14.30 9.46
C TYR A 450 7.67 -15.13 8.20
N GLN A 451 7.11 -14.54 7.14
CA GLN A 451 6.89 -15.24 5.87
C GLN A 451 8.20 -15.72 5.23
N LYS A 452 9.25 -14.90 5.29
CA LYS A 452 10.59 -15.30 4.83
C LYS A 452 11.13 -16.49 5.63
N THR A 453 10.98 -16.47 6.94
CA THR A 453 11.41 -17.58 7.80
C THR A 453 10.60 -18.86 7.50
N ILE A 454 9.29 -18.76 7.31
CA ILE A 454 8.41 -19.86 6.92
C ILE A 454 8.85 -20.44 5.58
N MET A 455 9.09 -19.58 4.58
CA MET A 455 9.53 -20.00 3.25
C MET A 455 10.86 -20.77 3.34
N LEU A 456 11.82 -20.22 4.09
CA LEU A 456 13.14 -20.83 4.26
C LEU A 456 13.05 -22.21 4.93
N ALA A 457 12.23 -22.35 5.96
CA ALA A 457 11.99 -23.63 6.62
C ALA A 457 11.31 -24.63 5.67
N SER A 458 10.28 -24.19 4.93
CA SER A 458 9.56 -25.06 3.98
C SER A 458 10.46 -25.52 2.83
N THR A 459 11.29 -24.65 2.26
CA THR A 459 12.24 -25.02 1.17
C THR A 459 13.34 -25.94 1.65
N SER A 460 13.66 -25.91 2.94
CA SER A 460 14.59 -26.84 3.60
C SER A 460 13.93 -28.16 4.00
N GLY A 461 12.65 -28.38 3.68
CA GLY A 461 11.91 -29.60 4.04
C GLY A 461 11.46 -29.65 5.51
N LEU A 462 11.63 -28.59 6.27
CA LEU A 462 11.32 -28.49 7.70
C LEU A 462 9.87 -28.03 7.93
N ASN A 463 8.90 -28.75 7.36
CA ASN A 463 7.49 -28.35 7.33
C ASN A 463 6.88 -28.14 8.74
N GLU A 464 7.29 -28.91 9.74
CA GLU A 464 6.81 -28.72 11.11
C GLU A 464 7.33 -27.42 11.73
N ILE A 465 8.57 -27.06 11.45
CA ILE A 465 9.15 -25.77 11.87
C ILE A 465 8.48 -24.63 11.14
N ALA A 466 8.28 -24.75 9.82
CA ALA A 466 7.51 -23.77 9.04
C ALA A 466 6.12 -23.56 9.64
N PHE A 467 5.41 -24.63 9.98
CA PHE A 467 4.09 -24.57 10.59
C PHE A 467 4.10 -23.90 11.97
N LEU A 468 5.12 -24.15 12.79
CA LEU A 468 5.29 -23.46 14.08
C LEU A 468 5.43 -21.94 13.89
N TYR A 469 6.20 -21.49 12.89
CA TYR A 469 6.31 -20.07 12.57
C TYR A 469 5.02 -19.49 12.01
N VAL A 470 4.23 -20.25 11.24
CA VAL A 470 2.91 -19.83 10.80
C VAL A 470 1.98 -19.58 11.99
N ILE A 471 1.97 -20.46 12.99
CA ILE A 471 1.17 -20.26 14.21
C ILE A 471 1.65 -19.03 15.00
N ARG A 472 2.96 -18.82 15.13
CA ARG A 472 3.50 -17.60 15.75
C ARG A 472 3.08 -16.33 15.00
N THR A 473 3.08 -16.39 13.66
CA THR A 473 2.59 -15.28 12.83
C THR A 473 1.11 -15.04 13.08
N TYR A 474 0.29 -16.08 13.18
CA TYR A 474 -1.13 -15.97 13.49
C TYR A 474 -1.36 -15.33 14.86
N GLU A 475 -0.66 -15.82 15.89
CA GLU A 475 -0.77 -15.27 17.26
C GLU A 475 -0.40 -13.78 17.33
N PHE A 476 0.60 -13.37 16.56
CA PHE A 476 0.97 -11.97 16.45
C PHE A 476 -0.08 -11.16 15.68
N MET A 477 -0.56 -11.68 14.53
CA MET A 477 -1.42 -10.94 13.62
C MET A 477 -2.90 -10.93 14.00
N LYS A 478 -3.37 -11.82 14.87
CA LYS A 478 -4.80 -11.90 15.25
C LYS A 478 -5.36 -10.62 15.90
N GLY A 479 -4.50 -9.78 16.48
CA GLY A 479 -4.83 -8.46 17.04
C GLY A 479 -4.68 -7.30 16.05
N HIS A 480 -4.21 -7.58 14.84
CA HIS A 480 -3.88 -6.59 13.81
C HIS A 480 -4.89 -6.68 12.65
N GLY A 481 -4.67 -6.07 11.53
CA GLY A 481 -5.68 -6.01 10.47
C GLY A 481 -6.12 -7.38 9.90
N ASN A 482 -7.39 -7.52 9.57
CA ASN A 482 -8.01 -8.75 9.04
C ASN A 482 -7.32 -9.31 7.80
N ILE A 483 -6.65 -8.47 6.98
CA ILE A 483 -5.93 -8.92 5.79
C ILE A 483 -4.77 -9.85 6.15
N TYR A 484 -4.02 -9.55 7.23
CA TYR A 484 -2.91 -10.42 7.67
C TYR A 484 -3.43 -11.74 8.19
N VAL A 485 -4.55 -11.73 8.91
CA VAL A 485 -5.20 -12.94 9.37
C VAL A 485 -5.59 -13.82 8.17
N ALA A 486 -6.20 -13.25 7.13
CA ALA A 486 -6.56 -13.99 5.92
C ALA A 486 -5.34 -14.58 5.20
N ARG A 487 -4.25 -13.82 5.09
CA ARG A 487 -2.98 -14.29 4.51
C ARG A 487 -2.35 -15.41 5.33
N VAL A 488 -2.39 -15.30 6.66
CA VAL A 488 -1.88 -16.37 7.55
C VAL A 488 -2.73 -17.63 7.45
N LEU A 489 -4.07 -17.52 7.36
CA LEU A 489 -4.95 -18.65 7.10
C LEU A 489 -4.57 -19.36 5.79
N THR A 490 -4.22 -18.62 4.75
CA THR A 490 -3.70 -19.17 3.48
C THR A 490 -2.40 -19.95 3.71
N SER A 491 -1.47 -19.38 4.49
CA SER A 491 -0.20 -20.04 4.83
C SER A 491 -0.41 -21.31 5.68
N ILE A 492 -1.40 -21.31 6.60
CA ILE A 492 -1.81 -22.51 7.34
C ILE A 492 -2.27 -23.59 6.38
N GLY A 493 -3.18 -23.26 5.46
CA GLY A 493 -3.68 -24.19 4.45
C GLY A 493 -2.56 -24.79 3.61
N TYR A 494 -1.63 -23.95 3.12
CA TYR A 494 -0.47 -24.39 2.35
C TYR A 494 0.42 -25.38 3.13
N ASN A 495 0.80 -25.04 4.37
CA ASN A 495 1.67 -25.90 5.17
C ASN A 495 0.99 -27.20 5.58
N LEU A 496 -0.30 -27.19 5.91
CA LEU A 496 -1.07 -28.42 6.15
C LEU A 496 -1.11 -29.31 4.92
N SER A 497 -1.29 -28.73 3.72
CA SER A 497 -1.20 -29.47 2.44
C SER A 497 0.18 -30.10 2.25
N ALA A 498 1.25 -29.34 2.47
CA ALA A 498 2.63 -29.84 2.38
C ALA A 498 2.92 -30.97 3.38
N MET A 499 2.25 -30.99 4.53
CA MET A 499 2.32 -32.05 5.54
C MET A 499 1.37 -33.26 5.26
N GLY A 500 0.61 -33.22 4.16
CA GLY A 500 -0.37 -34.23 3.80
C GLY A 500 -1.66 -34.26 4.65
N LYS A 501 -1.89 -33.23 5.48
CA LYS A 501 -3.09 -33.11 6.34
C LYS A 501 -4.25 -32.46 5.59
N ASN A 502 -4.69 -33.07 4.50
CA ASN A 502 -5.58 -32.49 3.50
C ASN A 502 -7.01 -32.22 3.99
N GLU A 503 -7.47 -32.93 5.01
CA GLU A 503 -8.85 -32.84 5.52
C GLU A 503 -9.25 -31.44 6.03
N LEU A 504 -8.28 -30.69 6.54
CA LEU A 504 -8.49 -29.36 7.12
C LEU A 504 -8.20 -28.21 6.15
N VAL A 505 -7.49 -28.48 5.06
CA VAL A 505 -6.91 -27.46 4.16
C VAL A 505 -8.00 -26.57 3.57
N ASP A 506 -9.09 -27.17 3.06
CA ASP A 506 -10.18 -26.42 2.44
C ASP A 506 -10.90 -25.49 3.41
N ASN A 507 -10.98 -25.84 4.70
CA ASN A 507 -11.58 -24.97 5.72
C ASN A 507 -10.80 -23.67 5.88
N TYR A 508 -9.48 -23.75 5.92
CA TYR A 508 -8.62 -22.57 6.05
C TYR A 508 -8.65 -21.71 4.78
N TYR A 509 -8.59 -22.32 3.59
CA TYR A 509 -8.68 -21.57 2.34
C TYR A 509 -10.07 -20.89 2.19
N ASN A 510 -11.16 -21.58 2.51
CA ASN A 510 -12.49 -20.98 2.44
C ASN A 510 -12.68 -19.85 3.45
N ALA A 511 -12.15 -19.99 4.67
CA ALA A 511 -12.14 -18.91 5.65
C ALA A 511 -11.35 -17.68 5.17
N ALA A 512 -10.17 -17.90 4.60
CA ALA A 512 -9.36 -16.82 3.98
C ALA A 512 -10.13 -16.15 2.84
N ILE A 513 -10.71 -16.92 1.91
CA ILE A 513 -11.49 -16.39 0.78
C ILE A 513 -12.65 -15.53 1.27
N ASN A 514 -13.43 -16.00 2.24
CA ASN A 514 -14.56 -15.24 2.79
C ASN A 514 -14.12 -13.90 3.39
N MET A 515 -13.04 -13.90 4.17
CA MET A 515 -12.47 -12.65 4.72
C MET A 515 -12.00 -11.70 3.62
N LEU A 516 -11.31 -12.22 2.60
CA LEU A 516 -10.77 -11.42 1.51
C LEU A 516 -11.86 -10.87 0.58
N TYR A 517 -12.97 -11.58 0.41
CA TYR A 517 -14.16 -11.06 -0.29
C TYR A 517 -14.74 -9.86 0.47
N TYR A 518 -14.89 -9.99 1.79
CA TYR A 518 -15.37 -8.89 2.62
C TYR A 518 -14.41 -7.67 2.56
N LEU A 519 -13.10 -7.91 2.53
CA LEU A 519 -12.07 -6.87 2.44
C LEU A 519 -11.90 -6.32 1.01
N LYS A 520 -12.60 -6.86 0.01
CA LYS A 520 -12.47 -6.49 -1.42
C LYS A 520 -11.02 -6.60 -1.93
N MET A 521 -10.33 -7.69 -1.61
CA MET A 521 -8.92 -7.95 -1.96
C MET A 521 -8.80 -9.02 -3.06
N PRO A 522 -9.09 -8.69 -4.34
CA PRO A 522 -9.18 -9.69 -5.41
C PRO A 522 -7.84 -10.36 -5.73
N GLU A 523 -6.72 -9.67 -5.57
CA GLU A 523 -5.39 -10.26 -5.79
C GLU A 523 -5.08 -11.37 -4.77
N ASP A 524 -5.33 -11.10 -3.49
CA ASP A 524 -5.16 -12.09 -2.42
C ASP A 524 -6.12 -13.28 -2.62
N ILE A 525 -7.35 -13.06 -3.08
CA ILE A 525 -8.29 -14.13 -3.44
C ILE A 525 -7.69 -15.02 -4.55
N ALA A 526 -7.10 -14.42 -5.58
CA ALA A 526 -6.48 -15.17 -6.67
C ALA A 526 -5.31 -16.03 -6.16
N GLU A 527 -4.51 -15.51 -5.22
CA GLU A 527 -3.43 -16.28 -4.58
C GLU A 527 -3.95 -17.46 -3.76
N VAL A 528 -5.05 -17.30 -3.03
CA VAL A 528 -5.67 -18.43 -2.30
C VAL A 528 -6.15 -19.49 -3.26
N TYR A 529 -6.81 -19.12 -4.35
CA TYR A 529 -7.25 -20.08 -5.38
C TYR A 529 -6.08 -20.78 -6.07
N TYR A 530 -4.98 -20.08 -6.32
CA TYR A 530 -3.74 -20.68 -6.82
C TYR A 530 -3.21 -21.73 -5.84
N ASN A 531 -3.05 -21.41 -4.56
CA ASN A 531 -2.60 -22.36 -3.55
C ASN A 531 -3.56 -23.56 -3.38
N LYS A 532 -4.86 -23.30 -3.44
CA LYS A 532 -5.90 -24.33 -3.42
C LYS A 532 -5.77 -25.29 -4.61
N SER A 533 -5.43 -24.77 -5.78
CA SER A 533 -5.20 -25.58 -6.98
C SER A 533 -4.00 -26.53 -6.82
N LEU A 534 -2.91 -26.06 -6.20
CA LEU A 534 -1.75 -26.91 -5.91
C LEU A 534 -2.14 -28.08 -4.99
N ASN A 535 -2.92 -27.81 -3.95
CA ASN A 535 -3.45 -28.86 -3.09
C ASN A 535 -4.28 -29.89 -3.87
N TYR A 536 -5.17 -29.45 -4.75
CA TYR A 536 -5.96 -30.37 -5.59
C TYR A 536 -5.11 -31.17 -6.57
N ILE A 537 -4.07 -30.57 -7.16
CA ILE A 537 -3.11 -31.31 -8.01
C ILE A 537 -2.40 -32.42 -7.21
N MET A 538 -1.95 -32.11 -5.98
CA MET A 538 -1.30 -33.08 -5.12
C MET A 538 -2.22 -34.25 -4.72
N GLN A 539 -3.52 -33.98 -4.61
CA GLN A 539 -4.54 -35.00 -4.32
C GLN A 539 -5.03 -35.76 -5.57
N GLY A 540 -4.60 -35.40 -6.77
CA GLY A 540 -5.12 -35.94 -8.03
C GLY A 540 -6.50 -35.44 -8.46
N ASN A 541 -7.02 -34.39 -7.78
CA ASN A 541 -8.31 -33.78 -8.06
C ASN A 541 -8.16 -32.72 -9.17
N TYR A 542 -7.80 -33.18 -10.38
CA TYR A 542 -7.37 -32.28 -11.46
C TYR A 542 -8.48 -31.38 -12.00
N LYS A 543 -9.75 -31.81 -11.98
CA LYS A 543 -10.89 -30.98 -12.43
C LYS A 543 -11.09 -29.77 -11.51
N GLU A 544 -11.06 -29.99 -10.21
CA GLU A 544 -11.12 -28.96 -9.18
C GLU A 544 -9.92 -28.02 -9.26
N ALA A 545 -8.74 -28.55 -9.55
CA ALA A 545 -7.53 -27.77 -9.77
C ALA A 545 -7.68 -26.83 -10.98
N VAL A 546 -8.20 -27.31 -12.10
CA VAL A 546 -8.48 -26.50 -13.30
C VAL A 546 -9.46 -25.38 -12.94
N HIS A 547 -10.55 -25.70 -12.24
CA HIS A 547 -11.52 -24.68 -11.83
C HIS A 547 -10.88 -23.59 -10.95
N ALA A 548 -10.11 -23.96 -9.94
CA ALA A 548 -9.43 -23.02 -9.06
C ALA A 548 -8.43 -22.14 -9.81
N LEU A 549 -7.62 -22.71 -10.71
CA LEU A 549 -6.68 -21.98 -11.55
C LEU A 549 -7.39 -21.02 -12.51
N LEU A 550 -8.56 -21.36 -13.05
CA LEU A 550 -9.34 -20.47 -13.90
C LEU A 550 -9.90 -19.28 -13.12
N VAL A 551 -10.30 -19.45 -11.87
CA VAL A 551 -10.70 -18.33 -11.00
C VAL A 551 -9.53 -17.38 -10.77
N ALA A 552 -8.36 -17.91 -10.44
CA ALA A 552 -7.14 -17.11 -10.29
C ALA A 552 -6.78 -16.38 -11.60
N MET A 553 -6.82 -17.07 -12.74
CA MET A 553 -6.52 -16.49 -14.05
C MET A 553 -7.50 -15.40 -14.46
N LYS A 554 -8.80 -15.56 -14.19
CA LYS A 554 -9.82 -14.54 -14.46
C LYS A 554 -9.51 -13.24 -13.71
N THR A 555 -9.04 -13.33 -12.49
CA THR A 555 -8.64 -12.17 -11.69
C THR A 555 -7.37 -11.52 -12.25
N ILE A 556 -6.36 -12.31 -12.60
CA ILE A 556 -5.13 -11.82 -13.25
C ILE A 556 -5.47 -11.01 -14.51
N ILE A 557 -6.32 -11.54 -15.38
CA ILE A 557 -6.72 -10.88 -16.63
C ILE A 557 -7.51 -9.60 -16.33
N LYS A 558 -8.49 -9.66 -15.42
CA LYS A 558 -9.36 -8.52 -15.08
C LYS A 558 -8.58 -7.34 -14.51
N LEU A 559 -7.54 -7.60 -13.71
CA LEU A 559 -6.71 -6.58 -13.07
C LEU A 559 -5.48 -6.22 -13.91
N HIS A 560 -5.31 -6.79 -15.10
CA HIS A 560 -4.13 -6.60 -15.98
C HIS A 560 -2.81 -6.90 -15.27
N LEU A 561 -2.80 -7.91 -14.40
CA LEU A 561 -1.61 -8.31 -13.66
C LEU A 561 -0.68 -9.15 -14.56
N ASN A 562 0.62 -8.96 -14.40
CA ASN A 562 1.63 -9.81 -15.04
C ASN A 562 2.00 -11.01 -14.17
N SER A 563 1.72 -10.92 -12.87
CA SER A 563 2.03 -11.96 -11.88
C SER A 563 1.14 -11.80 -10.65
N LEU A 564 0.98 -12.89 -9.90
CA LEU A 564 0.61 -12.87 -8.49
C LEU A 564 1.89 -12.73 -7.65
N ARG A 565 1.77 -12.38 -6.37
CA ARG A 565 2.93 -12.31 -5.46
C ARG A 565 3.68 -13.66 -5.34
N VAL A 566 2.95 -14.76 -5.44
CA VAL A 566 3.49 -16.13 -5.25
C VAL A 566 3.93 -16.81 -6.54
N CYS A 567 3.49 -16.33 -7.71
CA CYS A 567 3.85 -16.91 -9.00
C CYS A 567 3.59 -15.97 -10.17
N ASN A 568 4.25 -16.23 -11.28
CA ASN A 568 3.99 -15.52 -12.53
C ASN A 568 2.83 -16.16 -13.34
N THR A 569 2.31 -15.41 -14.31
CA THR A 569 1.20 -15.86 -15.16
C THR A 569 1.55 -17.08 -16.00
N SER A 570 2.82 -17.23 -16.43
CA SER A 570 3.29 -18.42 -17.17
C SER A 570 3.19 -19.70 -16.32
N LYS A 571 3.46 -19.63 -15.01
CA LYS A 571 3.32 -20.76 -14.09
C LYS A 571 1.86 -21.20 -13.96
N VAL A 572 0.93 -20.24 -13.88
CA VAL A 572 -0.52 -20.55 -13.84
C VAL A 572 -0.96 -21.27 -15.12
N TYR A 573 -0.52 -20.80 -16.31
CA TYR A 573 -0.81 -21.50 -17.56
C TYR A 573 -0.17 -22.89 -17.65
N ALA A 574 1.05 -23.05 -17.17
CA ALA A 574 1.71 -24.34 -17.14
C ALA A 574 0.98 -25.35 -16.23
N LEU A 575 0.50 -24.91 -15.06
CA LEU A 575 -0.32 -25.74 -14.17
C LEU A 575 -1.70 -26.04 -14.76
N LEU A 576 -2.33 -25.08 -15.46
CA LEU A 576 -3.58 -25.31 -16.21
C LEU A 576 -3.38 -26.39 -17.27
N ALA A 577 -2.29 -26.32 -18.04
CA ALA A 577 -1.97 -27.33 -19.03
C ALA A 577 -1.77 -28.72 -18.39
N LEU A 578 -1.01 -28.78 -17.28
CA LEU A 578 -0.75 -30.01 -16.55
C LEU A 578 -2.04 -30.61 -15.97
N ALA A 579 -2.84 -29.83 -15.29
CA ALA A 579 -4.10 -30.31 -14.70
C ALA A 579 -5.12 -30.72 -15.80
N SER A 580 -5.14 -30.02 -16.93
CA SER A 580 -6.01 -30.38 -18.05
C SER A 580 -5.65 -31.72 -18.67
N ILE A 581 -4.35 -31.99 -18.93
CA ILE A 581 -3.96 -33.28 -19.51
C ILE A 581 -4.25 -34.43 -18.55
N PHE A 582 -4.01 -34.27 -17.25
CA PHE A 582 -4.34 -35.27 -16.26
C PHE A 582 -5.85 -35.45 -16.04
N SER A 583 -6.67 -34.44 -16.32
CA SER A 583 -8.13 -34.59 -16.33
C SER A 583 -8.68 -35.15 -17.63
N GLY A 584 -7.84 -35.44 -18.63
CA GLY A 584 -8.23 -35.96 -19.95
C GLY A 584 -8.59 -34.90 -20.99
N ASP A 585 -8.46 -33.61 -20.70
CA ASP A 585 -8.76 -32.52 -21.62
C ASP A 585 -7.51 -32.10 -22.40
N ARG A 586 -7.24 -32.85 -23.48
CA ARG A 586 -6.12 -32.62 -24.39
C ARG A 586 -6.18 -31.24 -25.05
N PHE A 587 -7.36 -30.82 -25.51
CA PHE A 587 -7.52 -29.57 -26.24
C PHE A 587 -7.18 -28.34 -25.37
N SER A 588 -7.68 -28.31 -24.14
CA SER A 588 -7.35 -27.26 -23.17
C SER A 588 -5.87 -27.27 -22.83
N CYS A 589 -5.24 -28.45 -22.71
CA CYS A 589 -3.80 -28.57 -22.47
C CYS A 589 -2.99 -27.88 -23.58
N GLU A 590 -3.27 -28.18 -24.86
CA GLU A 590 -2.58 -27.54 -26.00
C GLU A 590 -2.70 -26.02 -25.97
N ARG A 591 -3.91 -25.52 -25.75
CA ARG A 591 -4.20 -24.08 -25.68
C ARG A 591 -3.43 -23.40 -24.55
N TYR A 592 -3.41 -24.00 -23.35
CA TYR A 592 -2.68 -23.43 -22.21
C TYR A 592 -1.16 -23.51 -22.38
N LEU A 593 -0.63 -24.55 -23.02
CA LEU A 593 0.78 -24.63 -23.40
C LEU A 593 1.18 -23.52 -24.36
N LEU A 594 0.34 -23.22 -25.35
CA LEU A 594 0.58 -22.11 -26.28
C LEU A 594 0.63 -20.77 -25.52
N SER A 595 -0.33 -20.51 -24.65
CA SER A 595 -0.35 -19.30 -23.82
C SER A 595 0.87 -19.22 -22.89
N CYS A 596 1.22 -20.31 -22.22
CA CYS A 596 2.42 -20.40 -21.39
C CYS A 596 3.68 -20.04 -22.19
N LYS A 597 3.84 -20.61 -23.39
CA LYS A 597 4.96 -20.32 -24.27
C LYS A 597 5.03 -18.86 -24.67
N GLN A 598 3.90 -18.24 -24.97
CA GLN A 598 3.84 -16.81 -25.31
C GLN A 598 4.32 -15.93 -24.14
N PHE A 599 3.84 -16.20 -22.94
CA PHE A 599 4.29 -15.48 -21.72
C PHE A 599 5.76 -15.73 -21.40
N LEU A 600 6.24 -16.96 -21.50
CA LEU A 600 7.66 -17.28 -21.31
C LEU A 600 8.54 -16.53 -22.32
N ASN A 601 8.16 -16.52 -23.59
CA ASN A 601 8.88 -15.80 -24.62
C ASN A 601 8.88 -14.28 -24.32
N TYR A 602 7.72 -13.70 -23.94
CA TYR A 602 7.63 -12.29 -23.60
C TYR A 602 8.55 -11.94 -22.43
N VAL A 603 8.59 -12.74 -21.39
CA VAL A 603 9.48 -12.55 -20.22
C VAL A 603 10.94 -12.64 -20.67
N ILE A 604 11.29 -13.67 -21.43
CA ILE A 604 12.65 -13.86 -21.96
C ILE A 604 13.08 -12.67 -22.83
N TYR A 605 12.26 -12.24 -23.77
CA TYR A 605 12.57 -11.08 -24.63
C TYR A 605 12.71 -9.78 -23.85
N ARG A 606 11.85 -9.53 -22.88
CA ARG A 606 11.92 -8.32 -22.04
C ARG A 606 13.18 -8.29 -21.19
N VAL A 607 13.59 -9.43 -20.66
CA VAL A 607 14.86 -9.57 -19.91
C VAL A 607 16.05 -9.32 -20.83
N ILE A 608 16.03 -9.82 -22.07
CA ILE A 608 17.14 -9.63 -23.03
C ILE A 608 17.22 -8.16 -23.48
N ASP A 609 16.10 -7.50 -23.74
CA ASP A 609 16.08 -6.11 -24.26
C ASP A 609 16.49 -5.08 -23.20
N THR A 610 16.24 -5.39 -21.90
CA THR A 610 16.64 -4.53 -20.78
C THR A 610 18.05 -4.76 -20.29
N THR A 611 18.71 -5.87 -20.67
CA THR A 611 19.98 -6.31 -20.05
C THR A 611 21.14 -6.41 -21.02
N ARG A 612 21.16 -5.59 -22.09
CA ARG A 612 22.19 -5.66 -23.16
C ARG A 612 23.66 -5.60 -22.72
N THR A 613 23.95 -5.49 -21.43
CA THR A 613 25.34 -5.37 -21.01
C THR A 613 25.88 -6.40 -20.03
N GLU A 614 25.11 -7.14 -19.23
CA GLU A 614 25.77 -8.14 -18.34
C GLU A 614 24.85 -9.14 -17.61
N ALA A 615 23.53 -9.07 -17.71
CA ALA A 615 22.64 -9.92 -16.92
C ALA A 615 22.20 -11.19 -17.67
N VAL A 616 23.15 -11.89 -18.29
CA VAL A 616 22.90 -13.15 -19.02
C VAL A 616 22.63 -14.33 -18.08
N HIS A 617 22.64 -14.15 -16.76
CA HIS A 617 22.93 -15.26 -15.89
C HIS A 617 21.82 -15.78 -14.99
N ASP A 618 20.59 -15.29 -14.97
CA ASP A 618 19.63 -15.86 -14.05
C ASP A 618 18.27 -16.26 -14.64
N TYR A 619 18.31 -17.25 -15.53
CA TYR A 619 17.12 -18.03 -15.92
C TYR A 619 16.68 -19.02 -14.82
N SER A 620 17.38 -19.11 -13.69
CA SER A 620 17.06 -20.04 -12.61
C SER A 620 15.66 -19.80 -12.03
N ARG A 621 15.14 -18.58 -12.16
CA ARG A 621 13.79 -18.22 -11.69
C ARG A 621 12.65 -18.64 -12.62
N CYS A 622 12.92 -18.94 -13.89
CA CYS A 622 11.94 -19.55 -14.80
C CYS A 622 12.07 -21.06 -14.90
N ASP A 623 12.90 -21.67 -14.06
CA ASP A 623 13.13 -23.12 -14.11
C ASP A 623 11.90 -23.92 -13.76
N ASP A 624 11.11 -23.46 -12.79
CA ASP A 624 9.87 -24.12 -12.40
C ASP A 624 8.84 -24.07 -13.54
N GLU A 625 8.67 -22.90 -14.17
CA GLU A 625 7.74 -22.72 -15.28
C GLU A 625 8.18 -23.50 -16.51
N MET A 626 9.45 -23.47 -16.83
CA MET A 626 10.02 -24.27 -17.93
C MET A 626 9.94 -25.75 -17.66
N PHE A 627 10.06 -26.17 -16.41
CA PHE A 627 9.84 -27.55 -16.01
C PHE A 627 8.40 -27.99 -16.19
N LEU A 628 7.48 -27.22 -15.63
CA LEU A 628 6.05 -27.52 -15.74
C LEU A 628 5.59 -27.51 -17.19
N TYR A 629 6.07 -26.54 -18.00
CA TYR A 629 5.81 -26.48 -19.42
C TYR A 629 6.33 -27.73 -20.16
N SER A 630 7.59 -28.09 -19.90
CA SER A 630 8.21 -29.25 -20.54
C SER A 630 7.56 -30.56 -20.10
N PHE A 631 7.19 -30.66 -18.82
CA PHE A 631 6.52 -31.84 -18.28
C PHE A 631 5.10 -31.98 -18.86
N ALA A 632 4.32 -30.93 -18.88
CA ALA A 632 2.98 -30.94 -19.51
C ALA A 632 3.05 -31.24 -21.01
N SER A 633 4.05 -30.68 -21.71
CA SER A 633 4.28 -30.99 -23.13
C SER A 633 4.66 -32.46 -23.36
N ALA A 634 5.50 -33.05 -22.48
CA ALA A 634 5.85 -34.47 -22.54
C ALA A 634 4.64 -35.38 -22.29
N MET A 635 3.78 -35.00 -21.33
CA MET A 635 2.55 -35.72 -21.02
C MET A 635 1.56 -35.68 -22.17
N LEU A 636 1.45 -34.53 -22.85
CA LEU A 636 0.62 -34.39 -24.06
C LEU A 636 1.09 -35.31 -25.17
N LEU A 637 2.40 -35.34 -25.48
CA LEU A 637 2.99 -36.25 -26.47
C LEU A 637 2.78 -37.70 -26.09
N TRP A 638 2.89 -38.03 -24.81
CA TRP A 638 2.63 -39.40 -24.32
C TRP A 638 1.15 -39.79 -24.56
N HIS A 639 0.24 -38.90 -24.27
CA HIS A 639 -1.21 -39.09 -24.52
C HIS A 639 -1.50 -39.33 -26.01
N ASP A 640 -0.76 -38.65 -26.90
CA ASP A 640 -0.88 -38.82 -28.34
C ASP A 640 -0.21 -40.08 -28.90
N GLY A 641 0.31 -40.98 -28.03
CA GLY A 641 0.93 -42.25 -28.40
C GLY A 641 2.41 -42.14 -28.80
N GLU A 642 2.99 -40.97 -28.70
CA GLU A 642 4.38 -40.69 -29.09
C GLU A 642 5.37 -41.11 -27.98
N ARG A 643 5.56 -42.42 -27.77
CA ARG A 643 6.28 -42.96 -26.61
C ARG A 643 7.76 -42.54 -26.49
N LYS A 644 8.45 -42.17 -27.57
CA LYS A 644 9.88 -41.78 -27.55
C LYS A 644 10.10 -40.29 -27.37
N LYS A 645 9.27 -39.45 -27.95
CA LYS A 645 9.40 -37.96 -27.92
C LYS A 645 9.33 -37.35 -26.51
N PRO A 646 8.48 -37.82 -25.61
CA PRO A 646 8.43 -37.29 -24.22
C PRO A 646 9.75 -37.35 -23.50
N PHE A 647 10.50 -38.46 -23.68
CA PHE A 647 11.81 -38.59 -23.08
C PHE A 647 12.84 -37.62 -23.67
N TYR A 648 12.74 -37.30 -24.95
CA TYR A 648 13.61 -36.30 -25.57
C TYR A 648 13.32 -34.89 -25.00
N VAL A 649 12.06 -34.50 -24.81
CA VAL A 649 11.68 -33.19 -24.24
C VAL A 649 12.24 -33.05 -22.82
N LEU A 650 12.11 -34.09 -22.00
CA LEU A 650 12.62 -34.07 -20.62
C LEU A 650 14.16 -34.17 -20.57
N ARG A 651 14.78 -34.93 -21.49
CA ARG A 651 16.23 -35.07 -21.59
C ARG A 651 16.89 -33.79 -22.08
N MET A 652 16.37 -33.17 -23.15
CA MET A 652 16.86 -31.86 -23.61
C MET A 652 16.92 -30.84 -22.47
N ARG A 653 15.96 -30.89 -21.57
CA ARG A 653 15.98 -29.99 -20.40
C ARG A 653 17.10 -30.35 -19.41
N ARG A 654 17.31 -31.62 -19.13
CA ARG A 654 18.43 -32.08 -18.28
C ARG A 654 19.77 -31.63 -18.89
N ASP A 655 19.91 -31.76 -20.19
CA ASP A 655 21.11 -31.34 -20.90
C ASP A 655 21.26 -29.81 -20.92
N ILE A 656 20.17 -29.09 -21.01
CA ILE A 656 20.11 -27.62 -20.87
C ILE A 656 20.54 -27.22 -19.44
N SER A 657 20.08 -27.91 -18.42
CA SER A 657 20.45 -27.60 -17.03
C SER A 657 21.92 -27.97 -16.73
N LEU A 658 22.48 -28.95 -17.42
CA LEU A 658 23.89 -29.32 -17.36
C LEU A 658 24.78 -28.38 -18.17
N MET A 659 24.34 -27.94 -19.38
CA MET A 659 25.03 -26.91 -20.18
C MET A 659 25.06 -25.53 -19.50
N ARG A 660 24.05 -25.22 -18.67
CA ARG A 660 24.05 -24.00 -17.84
C ARG A 660 25.23 -23.88 -16.88
N ARG A 661 25.80 -24.99 -16.48
CA ARG A 661 27.02 -24.97 -15.66
C ARG A 661 28.28 -24.62 -16.45
N GLU A 662 28.24 -24.67 -17.78
CA GLU A 662 29.43 -24.59 -18.63
C GLU A 662 29.44 -23.53 -19.72
N THR A 663 28.29 -23.01 -20.27
CA THR A 663 28.29 -22.05 -21.40
C THR A 663 27.00 -21.22 -21.58
N ASN A 664 27.13 -20.07 -22.23
CA ASN A 664 26.09 -19.10 -22.58
C ASN A 664 24.92 -19.68 -23.39
N PHE A 665 23.86 -20.05 -22.74
CA PHE A 665 22.67 -20.71 -23.29
C PHE A 665 21.92 -19.91 -24.37
N LEU A 666 21.96 -18.59 -24.33
CA LEU A 666 21.28 -17.71 -25.30
C LEU A 666 21.84 -17.80 -26.72
N HIS A 667 23.11 -18.08 -26.85
CA HIS A 667 23.76 -18.14 -28.16
C HIS A 667 23.32 -19.36 -28.99
N ILE A 668 22.95 -20.46 -28.31
CA ILE A 668 22.55 -21.71 -28.99
C ILE A 668 21.11 -21.69 -29.49
N ARG A 669 20.19 -20.95 -28.84
CA ARG A 669 18.79 -20.87 -29.26
C ARG A 669 18.53 -19.86 -30.38
N TYR A 670 19.33 -18.82 -30.50
CA TYR A 670 19.14 -17.78 -31.52
C TYR A 670 19.76 -18.08 -32.86
N THR A 671 20.67 -19.00 -32.96
CA THR A 671 21.27 -19.42 -34.22
C THR A 671 20.37 -20.34 -35.04
N GLY A 672 19.13 -20.62 -34.62
CA GLY A 672 17.99 -21.01 -35.47
C GLY A 672 18.17 -22.21 -36.37
N LYS A 673 19.10 -23.10 -36.12
CA LYS A 673 19.22 -24.34 -36.86
C LYS A 673 18.85 -25.53 -35.97
N ALA A 674 17.52 -25.71 -35.80
CA ALA A 674 17.01 -27.03 -35.60
C ALA A 674 16.86 -27.67 -36.97
N GLY A 675 17.74 -28.62 -37.25
CA GLY A 675 17.49 -29.58 -38.29
C GLY A 675 16.46 -30.58 -37.81
#